data_bea23359fec5ef053afaf93bcd25daef
#
_entry.id   bea23359fec5ef053afaf93bcd25daef
#
_cell.length_a   1.000
_cell.length_b   1.000
_cell.length_c   1.000
_cell.angle_alpha   90.00
_cell.angle_beta   90.00
_cell.angle_gamma   90.00
#
_symmetry.space_group_name_H-M   'P 1'
#
loop_
_entity.id
_entity.type
_entity.pdbx_description
1 polymer ?
#
loop_
_entity_poly.entity_id
_entity_poly.type
_entity_poly.pdbx_seq_one_letter_code
_entity_poly.pdbx_strand_id
1 'polypeptide(L)'
;MIAPSKSSRRCSRNGAALAAALIALSAGSAPLAAQQRDTARTDTARYTLPPITVTATRETRSLFDVPLAVTRVDSQALFGTAGYGLDDALGLVPGVIAQSRYGGSDVRLVIRGFGARGAGDRSNAGTARGVRVLLDGVPETEPDGRTSFDNIDLATVEGIEIIRSNASALWGNASGGVVSLGTLRDVTRATLGVETMAGGFGLQRYVARGAAPLGAGTIGATLVHTEFDGWRAHSGATRSILNVGARTNLGGRTRLGIFAVATANRFRIPGPLTRAQVDSAPSQANATYALRDERRNNRLGRLAVSLEHQLGEATGVSALVFVGPKYLQRSERGTFRDFTRYHVGGSLVLRQGVHVGPRASGTLLAGFDEADQDGAILFYSLTPQGTRGDTVRADKREGANNAGAFAQGELTLGRASVTLGARYDAIAYYYDDFLDPAIDARRTFSRVTPKLGLSYRLGAAHAVYASLGGGVEAPAGNETDPASTFGQDTVTAINPLLEPIRSTTMEVGTKHAVAVRTGLVRALAYDVALYTTSVTNEIVPYRGGRFSFTAGKVRRSGVEIGLTAHLAGDLTLQSAVAWSRNRYRAYLVDSVHYGVPGALADYAGNRVVGVPDAVYAVSVTHAPPFARPVSVRLAVQGMSRFYADDANTVAVPGWAVANLTLGLDRPVAVGAGVAVRGFVTLDNLFDTRYLASAFLNPDVVAGVPVAFEPGLPRRLLISVGVSRD
;
A
#
# COMPACT_ATOMS: atom_id res chain seq x y z
N MET A 1 3.25 -42.15 -41.68
CA MET A 1 2.44 -42.87 -40.71
C MET A 1 3.13 -42.78 -39.36
N ILE A 2 2.77 -41.81 -38.54
CA ILE A 2 3.01 -41.82 -37.08
C ILE A 2 1.92 -40.95 -36.50
N ALA A 3 1.13 -41.54 -35.58
CA ALA A 3 -0.05 -40.97 -34.99
C ALA A 3 0.28 -39.89 -33.91
N PRO A 4 -0.60 -38.93 -33.64
CA PRO A 4 -0.39 -37.93 -32.59
C PRO A 4 -0.75 -38.49 -31.21
N SER A 5 0.13 -38.25 -30.22
CA SER A 5 -0.06 -38.62 -28.82
C SER A 5 -1.10 -37.70 -28.18
N LYS A 6 -2.12 -38.27 -27.56
CA LYS A 6 -3.13 -37.62 -26.73
C LYS A 6 -2.50 -37.15 -25.42
N SER A 7 -2.43 -35.86 -25.16
CA SER A 7 -2.16 -35.29 -23.83
C SER A 7 -3.44 -35.42 -22.99
N SER A 8 -3.37 -36.22 -21.94
CA SER A 8 -4.44 -36.41 -20.96
C SER A 8 -4.59 -35.13 -20.09
N ARG A 9 -5.74 -34.47 -20.20
CA ARG A 9 -6.19 -33.48 -19.21
C ARG A 9 -6.52 -34.24 -17.91
N ARG A 10 -5.70 -34.14 -16.90
CA ARG A 10 -6.09 -34.50 -15.53
C ARG A 10 -6.94 -33.36 -14.98
N CYS A 11 -8.24 -33.54 -15.02
CA CYS A 11 -9.20 -32.73 -14.28
C CYS A 11 -9.01 -33.05 -12.78
N SER A 12 -8.66 -32.08 -11.95
CA SER A 12 -8.51 -32.30 -10.51
C SER A 12 -9.88 -32.56 -9.88
N ARG A 13 -10.08 -33.79 -9.37
CA ARG A 13 -11.29 -34.25 -8.69
C ARG A 13 -11.48 -33.75 -7.27
N ASN A 14 -10.68 -32.81 -6.80
CA ASN A 14 -10.68 -32.37 -5.39
C ASN A 14 -11.68 -31.25 -5.05
N GLY A 15 -12.30 -30.59 -6.03
CA GLY A 15 -13.31 -29.55 -5.77
C GLY A 15 -14.70 -30.09 -5.37
N ALA A 16 -15.01 -31.32 -5.74
CA ALA A 16 -16.33 -31.89 -5.48
C ALA A 16 -16.51 -32.47 -4.06
N ALA A 17 -15.42 -32.80 -3.36
CA ALA A 17 -15.48 -33.38 -2.02
C ALA A 17 -15.78 -32.35 -0.93
N LEU A 18 -15.41 -31.05 -1.09
CA LEU A 18 -15.74 -29.99 -0.14
C LEU A 18 -17.17 -29.48 -0.25
N ALA A 19 -17.75 -29.52 -1.45
CA ALA A 19 -19.16 -29.15 -1.65
C ALA A 19 -20.13 -30.21 -1.08
N ALA A 20 -19.75 -31.49 -1.07
CA ALA A 20 -20.56 -32.54 -0.50
C ALA A 20 -20.59 -32.56 1.04
N ALA A 21 -19.56 -32.09 1.71
CA ALA A 21 -19.51 -31.97 3.17
C ALA A 21 -20.40 -30.84 3.73
N LEU A 22 -20.73 -29.81 2.94
CA LEU A 22 -21.61 -28.70 3.34
C LEU A 22 -23.11 -29.03 3.17
N ILE A 23 -23.46 -29.98 2.34
CA ILE A 23 -24.86 -30.42 2.12
C ILE A 23 -25.32 -31.48 3.14
N ALA A 24 -24.43 -32.19 3.78
CA ALA A 24 -24.75 -33.22 4.76
C ALA A 24 -25.13 -32.69 6.16
N LEU A 25 -25.02 -31.37 6.42
CA LEU A 25 -25.36 -30.72 7.71
C LEU A 25 -26.77 -30.12 7.76
N SER A 26 -27.60 -30.28 6.71
CA SER A 26 -28.93 -29.68 6.62
C SER A 26 -30.12 -30.62 6.86
N ALA A 27 -29.92 -31.85 7.33
CA ALA A 27 -31.00 -32.80 7.63
C ALA A 27 -31.14 -33.06 9.13
N GLY A 28 -31.60 -32.07 9.86
CA GLY A 28 -32.01 -32.16 11.23
C GLY A 28 -33.13 -31.16 11.52
N SER A 29 -34.37 -31.51 11.21
CA SER A 29 -35.54 -30.69 11.56
C SER A 29 -35.81 -30.75 13.06
N ALA A 30 -35.48 -29.66 13.76
CA ALA A 30 -36.02 -29.39 15.11
C ALA A 30 -37.11 -28.29 15.04
N PRO A 31 -38.17 -28.36 15.86
CA PRO A 31 -39.32 -27.51 15.72
C PRO A 31 -39.01 -26.06 16.15
N LEU A 32 -39.47 -25.10 15.35
CA LEU A 32 -39.46 -23.68 15.64
C LEU A 32 -40.28 -23.39 16.94
N ALA A 33 -39.59 -23.19 18.05
CA ALA A 33 -40.20 -22.57 19.21
C ALA A 33 -40.42 -21.08 18.91
N ALA A 34 -41.69 -20.64 19.03
CA ALA A 34 -42.09 -19.26 18.87
C ALA A 34 -41.35 -18.37 19.88
N GLN A 35 -40.43 -17.52 19.43
CA GLN A 35 -39.86 -16.45 20.21
C GLN A 35 -40.94 -15.38 20.45
N GLN A 36 -41.21 -15.12 21.73
CA GLN A 36 -42.05 -14.02 22.20
C GLN A 36 -41.58 -12.72 21.54
N ARG A 37 -42.57 -12.02 20.97
CA ARG A 37 -42.41 -10.63 20.53
C ARG A 37 -42.05 -9.77 21.74
N ASP A 38 -40.81 -9.39 21.84
CA ASP A 38 -40.37 -8.33 22.72
C ASP A 38 -40.89 -7.00 22.15
N THR A 39 -41.81 -6.41 22.88
CA THR A 39 -42.45 -5.16 22.52
C THR A 39 -41.41 -4.07 22.35
N ALA A 40 -41.56 -3.32 21.28
CA ALA A 40 -40.83 -2.14 20.85
C ALA A 40 -40.12 -1.36 21.99
N ARG A 41 -38.88 -1.72 22.26
CA ARG A 41 -37.89 -0.78 22.73
C ARG A 41 -37.53 0.09 21.55
N THR A 42 -37.97 1.33 21.56
CA THR A 42 -37.40 2.42 20.78
C THR A 42 -35.91 2.46 21.11
N ASP A 43 -35.11 1.77 20.33
CA ASP A 43 -33.66 1.75 20.46
C ASP A 43 -33.14 3.12 20.02
N THR A 44 -33.16 4.06 20.99
CA THR A 44 -32.35 5.27 20.89
C THR A 44 -30.89 4.86 21.06
N ALA A 45 -30.37 4.08 20.10
CA ALA A 45 -28.97 3.80 20.01
C ALA A 45 -28.27 5.16 19.95
N ARG A 46 -27.68 5.58 21.07
CA ARG A 46 -26.78 6.72 21.11
C ARG A 46 -25.63 6.38 20.17
N TYR A 47 -25.57 7.00 19.01
CA TYR A 47 -24.37 6.99 18.16
C TYR A 47 -23.27 7.70 18.96
N THR A 48 -22.58 6.97 19.80
CA THR A 48 -21.32 7.40 20.38
C THR A 48 -20.25 7.08 19.36
N LEU A 49 -19.69 8.10 18.73
CA LEU A 49 -18.50 7.93 17.92
C LEU A 49 -17.37 7.49 18.85
N PRO A 50 -16.77 6.29 18.67
CA PRO A 50 -15.66 5.87 19.51
C PRO A 50 -14.49 6.85 19.33
N PRO A 51 -13.67 7.06 20.37
CA PRO A 51 -12.48 7.90 20.23
C PRO A 51 -11.58 7.33 19.16
N ILE A 52 -11.35 8.08 18.07
CA ILE A 52 -10.47 7.67 17.00
C ILE A 52 -9.04 7.97 17.45
N THR A 53 -8.26 6.92 17.72
CA THR A 53 -6.84 7.03 18.05
C THR A 53 -5.99 6.58 16.85
N VAL A 54 -4.81 7.14 16.74
CA VAL A 54 -3.80 6.83 15.71
C VAL A 54 -2.48 6.48 16.38
N THR A 55 -1.79 5.51 15.83
CA THR A 55 -0.49 5.00 16.32
C THR A 55 0.66 5.27 15.35
N ALA A 56 0.36 5.58 14.10
CA ALA A 56 1.36 5.88 13.07
C ALA A 56 2.23 7.12 13.36
N THR A 57 1.96 7.82 14.47
CA THR A 57 2.78 8.93 15.01
C THR A 57 3.83 8.48 16.02
N ARG A 58 4.13 7.18 16.11
CA ARG A 58 5.01 6.51 17.10
C ARG A 58 4.51 6.55 18.55
N GLU A 59 3.31 7.02 18.78
CA GLU A 59 2.58 6.96 20.04
C GLU A 59 1.07 6.95 19.78
N THR A 60 0.30 6.38 20.71
CA THR A 60 -1.16 6.39 20.60
C THR A 60 -1.70 7.77 20.95
N ARG A 61 -2.39 8.40 20.00
CA ARG A 61 -2.93 9.76 20.14
C ARG A 61 -4.35 9.87 19.61
N SER A 62 -5.09 10.85 20.11
CA SER A 62 -6.36 11.23 19.49
C SER A 62 -6.10 11.80 18.08
N LEU A 63 -6.90 11.38 17.11
CA LEU A 63 -6.86 11.91 15.74
C LEU A 63 -6.95 13.46 15.72
N PHE A 64 -7.70 14.06 16.64
CA PHE A 64 -7.94 15.50 16.70
C PHE A 64 -6.75 16.30 17.26
N ASP A 65 -5.78 15.63 17.90
CA ASP A 65 -4.57 16.29 18.42
C ASP A 65 -3.40 16.28 17.42
N VAL A 66 -3.48 15.43 16.40
CA VAL A 66 -2.39 15.28 15.43
C VAL A 66 -2.50 16.34 14.33
N PRO A 67 -1.50 17.26 14.16
CA PRO A 67 -1.52 18.30 13.13
C PRO A 67 -1.15 17.77 11.73
N LEU A 68 -1.80 16.69 11.31
CA LEU A 68 -1.56 15.99 10.03
C LEU A 68 -2.89 15.42 9.51
N ALA A 69 -3.05 15.31 8.19
CA ALA A 69 -4.13 14.56 7.59
C ALA A 69 -3.91 13.05 7.83
N VAL A 70 -4.82 12.42 8.58
CA VAL A 70 -4.75 10.99 8.90
C VAL A 70 -6.11 10.35 8.62
N THR A 71 -6.11 9.19 7.95
CA THR A 71 -7.29 8.37 7.72
C THR A 71 -7.07 6.98 8.32
N ARG A 72 -8.09 6.43 8.96
CA ARG A 72 -8.11 5.04 9.42
C ARG A 72 -9.11 4.24 8.60
N VAL A 73 -8.68 3.07 8.11
CA VAL A 73 -9.51 2.10 7.40
C VAL A 73 -9.59 0.86 8.28
N ASP A 74 -10.78 0.43 8.63
CA ASP A 74 -11.03 -0.79 9.40
C ASP A 74 -11.40 -1.97 8.50
N SER A 75 -11.48 -3.16 9.09
CA SER A 75 -11.81 -4.39 8.36
C SER A 75 -13.23 -4.39 7.75
N GLN A 76 -14.15 -3.56 8.24
CA GLN A 76 -15.50 -3.46 7.66
C GLN A 76 -15.48 -2.76 6.30
N ALA A 77 -14.54 -1.84 6.08
CA ALA A 77 -14.38 -1.18 4.78
C ALA A 77 -13.95 -2.15 3.67
N LEU A 78 -13.37 -3.30 4.05
CA LEU A 78 -12.91 -4.35 3.12
C LEU A 78 -14.01 -5.32 2.70
N PHE A 79 -15.21 -5.22 3.29
CA PHE A 79 -16.33 -6.09 2.95
C PHE A 79 -16.74 -5.91 1.48
N GLY A 80 -16.87 -7.04 0.77
CA GLY A 80 -17.25 -7.05 -0.64
C GLY A 80 -16.11 -6.81 -1.63
N THR A 81 -14.86 -6.79 -1.17
CA THR A 81 -13.67 -6.65 -2.03
C THR A 81 -12.96 -7.99 -2.23
N ALA A 82 -12.07 -8.08 -3.22
CA ALA A 82 -11.24 -9.26 -3.43
C ALA A 82 -10.24 -9.47 -2.28
N GLY A 83 -9.83 -8.40 -1.62
CA GLY A 83 -9.07 -8.41 -0.37
C GLY A 83 -7.61 -8.82 -0.48
N TYR A 84 -7.03 -8.88 -1.68
CA TYR A 84 -5.64 -9.31 -1.85
C TYR A 84 -4.68 -8.19 -2.29
N GLY A 85 -5.16 -7.04 -2.68
CA GLY A 85 -4.38 -5.86 -3.05
C GLY A 85 -4.72 -4.65 -2.19
N LEU A 86 -3.75 -3.77 -1.95
CA LEU A 86 -3.96 -2.52 -1.21
C LEU A 86 -4.94 -1.55 -1.89
N ASP A 87 -5.19 -1.70 -3.18
CA ASP A 87 -6.18 -0.93 -3.94
C ASP A 87 -7.60 -1.11 -3.38
N ASP A 88 -7.95 -2.30 -2.93
CA ASP A 88 -9.23 -2.59 -2.28
C ASP A 88 -9.44 -1.81 -0.96
N ALA A 89 -8.37 -1.53 -0.22
CA ALA A 89 -8.43 -0.83 1.06
C ALA A 89 -8.29 0.69 0.92
N LEU A 90 -7.45 1.15 0.00
CA LEU A 90 -7.04 2.55 -0.08
C LEU A 90 -7.89 3.38 -1.05
N GLY A 91 -8.80 2.77 -1.79
CA GLY A 91 -9.65 3.46 -2.76
C GLY A 91 -10.50 4.59 -2.13
N LEU A 92 -10.95 4.43 -0.88
CA LEU A 92 -11.72 5.43 -0.13
C LEU A 92 -10.85 6.34 0.77
N VAL A 93 -9.56 6.49 0.45
CA VAL A 93 -8.65 7.41 1.17
C VAL A 93 -8.36 8.63 0.29
N PRO A 94 -8.71 9.84 0.71
CA PRO A 94 -8.52 11.05 -0.10
C PRO A 94 -7.04 11.25 -0.48
N GLY A 95 -6.76 11.61 -1.74
CA GLY A 95 -5.40 11.90 -2.21
C GLY A 95 -4.49 10.67 -2.39
N VAL A 96 -5.02 9.47 -2.16
CA VAL A 96 -4.30 8.21 -2.39
C VAL A 96 -4.72 7.60 -3.71
N ILE A 97 -3.76 7.24 -4.53
CA ILE A 97 -3.95 6.40 -5.71
C ILE A 97 -3.37 5.03 -5.38
N ALA A 98 -4.24 4.06 -5.16
CA ALA A 98 -3.87 2.66 -5.07
C ALA A 98 -4.57 1.93 -6.21
N GLN A 99 -3.81 1.26 -7.06
CA GLN A 99 -4.35 0.73 -8.30
C GLN A 99 -3.63 -0.55 -8.70
N SER A 100 -4.38 -1.65 -8.77
CA SER A 100 -3.87 -2.88 -9.36
C SER A 100 -3.59 -2.66 -10.84
N ARG A 101 -2.44 -3.15 -11.31
CA ARG A 101 -2.00 -2.95 -12.69
C ARG A 101 -2.79 -3.81 -13.67
N TYR A 102 -3.00 -5.08 -13.34
CA TYR A 102 -3.69 -6.05 -14.22
C TYR A 102 -4.59 -7.01 -13.42
N GLY A 103 -5.10 -6.57 -12.27
CA GLY A 103 -5.99 -7.35 -11.41
C GLY A 103 -5.29 -8.26 -10.41
N GLY A 104 -3.96 -8.20 -10.31
CA GLY A 104 -3.15 -8.94 -9.32
C GLY A 104 -2.86 -8.15 -8.05
N SER A 105 -2.02 -8.69 -7.18
CA SER A 105 -1.55 -8.04 -5.95
C SER A 105 -0.49 -6.95 -6.17
N ASP A 106 0.00 -6.79 -7.40
CA ASP A 106 0.97 -5.73 -7.75
C ASP A 106 0.22 -4.41 -7.90
N VAL A 107 0.37 -3.54 -6.91
CA VAL A 107 -0.38 -2.29 -6.76
C VAL A 107 0.54 -1.09 -6.93
N ARG A 108 0.11 -0.14 -7.73
CA ARG A 108 0.71 1.20 -7.78
C ARG A 108 0.18 2.03 -6.62
N LEU A 109 1.07 2.52 -5.76
CA LEU A 109 0.73 3.36 -4.62
C LEU A 109 1.33 4.75 -4.78
N VAL A 110 0.47 5.78 -4.75
CA VAL A 110 0.88 7.19 -4.81
C VAL A 110 0.09 7.99 -3.79
N ILE A 111 0.78 8.85 -3.03
CA ILE A 111 0.19 9.83 -2.13
C ILE A 111 0.72 11.21 -2.50
N ARG A 112 -0.17 12.13 -2.90
CA ARG A 112 0.21 13.53 -3.29
C ARG A 112 1.32 13.60 -4.34
N GLY A 113 1.37 12.63 -5.26
CA GLY A 113 2.37 12.53 -6.32
C GLY A 113 3.72 11.92 -5.88
N PHE A 114 3.88 11.52 -4.62
CA PHE A 114 4.99 10.67 -4.16
C PHE A 114 4.61 9.20 -4.32
N GLY A 115 5.60 8.32 -4.46
CA GLY A 115 5.41 6.90 -4.64
C GLY A 115 5.60 6.43 -6.09
N ALA A 116 5.07 5.24 -6.42
CA ALA A 116 5.14 4.62 -7.73
C ALA A 116 4.13 5.25 -8.69
N ARG A 117 4.49 6.38 -9.32
CA ARG A 117 3.58 7.16 -10.18
C ARG A 117 3.15 6.44 -11.45
N GLY A 118 3.91 5.48 -11.93
CA GLY A 118 3.61 4.70 -13.10
C GLY A 118 4.28 3.34 -13.08
N ALA A 119 3.98 2.55 -14.08
CA ALA A 119 4.66 1.30 -14.35
C ALA A 119 5.95 1.53 -15.13
N GLY A 120 6.83 0.58 -15.09
CA GLY A 120 8.06 0.52 -15.86
C GLY A 120 8.76 -0.79 -15.58
N ASP A 121 9.69 -1.17 -16.42
CA ASP A 121 10.38 -2.45 -16.31
C ASP A 121 11.03 -2.68 -14.94
N ARG A 122 11.47 -1.62 -14.26
CA ARG A 122 12.08 -1.68 -12.93
C ARG A 122 11.13 -1.32 -11.78
N SER A 123 9.97 -0.74 -12.06
CA SER A 123 9.01 -0.28 -11.05
C SER A 123 8.02 -1.35 -10.61
N ASN A 124 8.07 -2.55 -11.15
CA ASN A 124 7.17 -3.66 -10.79
C ASN A 124 7.26 -4.07 -9.31
N ALA A 125 8.33 -3.71 -8.61
CA ALA A 125 8.48 -3.95 -7.18
C ALA A 125 8.07 -2.72 -6.34
N GLY A 126 7.47 -1.70 -6.98
CA GLY A 126 7.01 -0.50 -6.28
C GLY A 126 8.14 0.30 -5.66
N THR A 127 8.67 1.28 -6.38
CA THR A 127 9.47 2.34 -5.75
C THR A 127 8.50 3.25 -5.00
N ALA A 128 8.22 2.96 -3.74
CA ALA A 128 7.32 3.77 -2.91
C ALA A 128 8.01 5.03 -2.37
N ARG A 129 8.82 5.67 -3.21
CA ARG A 129 9.60 6.86 -2.87
C ARG A 129 8.72 7.93 -2.22
N GLY A 130 9.08 8.33 -1.01
CA GLY A 130 8.31 9.28 -0.21
C GLY A 130 7.05 8.72 0.45
N VAL A 131 6.81 7.41 0.35
CA VAL A 131 5.74 6.72 1.07
C VAL A 131 6.35 5.60 1.90
N ARG A 132 6.26 5.71 3.22
CA ARG A 132 6.70 4.67 4.15
C ARG A 132 5.59 3.67 4.40
N VAL A 133 5.87 2.40 4.18
CA VAL A 133 4.90 1.31 4.44
C VAL A 133 5.40 0.48 5.61
N LEU A 134 4.54 0.29 6.60
CA LEU A 134 4.83 -0.47 7.82
C LEU A 134 3.82 -1.61 7.97
N LEU A 135 4.30 -2.78 8.38
CA LEU A 135 3.47 -3.90 8.77
C LEU A 135 3.87 -4.32 10.20
N ASP A 136 2.95 -4.18 11.16
CA ASP A 136 3.21 -4.37 12.60
C ASP A 136 4.38 -3.51 13.14
N GLY A 137 4.53 -2.28 12.62
CA GLY A 137 5.61 -1.37 12.96
C GLY A 137 6.92 -1.61 12.19
N VAL A 138 7.07 -2.74 11.52
CA VAL A 138 8.26 -3.08 10.73
C VAL A 138 8.18 -2.45 9.34
N PRO A 139 9.22 -1.76 8.84
CA PRO A 139 9.21 -1.21 7.50
C PRO A 139 9.25 -2.30 6.41
N GLU A 140 8.25 -2.29 5.53
CA GLU A 140 8.27 -2.99 4.24
C GLU A 140 9.04 -2.17 3.19
N THR A 141 9.18 -0.86 3.43
CA THR A 141 10.06 0.00 2.64
C THR A 141 11.50 -0.23 3.08
N GLU A 142 12.30 -0.74 2.18
CA GLU A 142 13.72 -1.07 2.38
C GLU A 142 14.59 0.19 2.46
N PRO A 143 15.82 0.12 3.00
CA PRO A 143 16.75 1.25 3.06
C PRO A 143 17.02 1.89 1.71
N ASP A 144 17.00 1.11 0.63
CA ASP A 144 17.18 1.56 -0.74
C ASP A 144 15.90 2.17 -1.38
N GLY A 145 14.85 2.44 -0.58
CA GLY A 145 13.61 3.08 -1.00
C GLY A 145 12.63 2.18 -1.76
N ARG A 146 12.95 0.91 -2.00
CA ARG A 146 12.02 -0.05 -2.61
C ARG A 146 11.02 -0.56 -1.58
N THR A 147 9.80 -0.84 -2.03
CA THR A 147 8.76 -1.44 -1.20
C THR A 147 8.18 -2.65 -1.92
N SER A 148 8.10 -3.78 -1.22
CA SER A 148 7.38 -4.96 -1.68
C SER A 148 6.05 -5.05 -0.93
N PHE A 149 4.96 -5.30 -1.65
CA PHE A 149 3.66 -5.58 -1.05
C PHE A 149 3.39 -7.09 -0.92
N ASP A 150 4.37 -7.94 -1.19
CA ASP A 150 4.22 -9.39 -1.17
C ASP A 150 3.81 -9.93 0.20
N ASN A 151 4.28 -9.30 1.30
CA ASN A 151 3.93 -9.67 2.68
C ASN A 151 2.55 -9.15 3.14
N ILE A 152 1.87 -8.34 2.33
CA ILE A 152 0.63 -7.68 2.69
C ILE A 152 -0.54 -8.35 1.99
N ASP A 153 -1.48 -8.85 2.79
CA ASP A 153 -2.77 -9.36 2.35
C ASP A 153 -3.85 -8.86 3.30
N LEU A 154 -4.94 -8.33 2.77
CA LEU A 154 -5.96 -7.67 3.58
C LEU A 154 -6.72 -8.63 4.50
N ALA A 155 -6.71 -9.96 4.23
CA ALA A 155 -7.26 -10.92 5.17
C ALA A 155 -6.42 -11.08 6.45
N THR A 156 -5.14 -10.68 6.40
CA THR A 156 -4.27 -10.68 7.59
C THR A 156 -4.31 -9.37 8.36
N VAL A 157 -4.97 -8.32 7.82
CA VAL A 157 -4.94 -6.96 8.35
C VAL A 157 -6.21 -6.66 9.15
N GLU A 158 -6.05 -6.14 10.37
CA GLU A 158 -7.14 -5.70 11.26
C GLU A 158 -7.43 -4.20 11.15
N GLY A 159 -6.43 -3.41 10.78
CA GLY A 159 -6.58 -1.98 10.59
C GLY A 159 -5.45 -1.35 9.82
N ILE A 160 -5.76 -0.28 9.11
CA ILE A 160 -4.79 0.49 8.34
C ILE A 160 -4.89 1.95 8.77
N GLU A 161 -3.76 2.55 9.10
CA GLU A 161 -3.64 3.98 9.37
C GLU A 161 -2.82 4.63 8.26
N ILE A 162 -3.35 5.68 7.66
CA ILE A 162 -2.71 6.38 6.55
C ILE A 162 -2.48 7.84 6.95
N ILE A 163 -1.22 8.23 7.14
CA ILE A 163 -0.81 9.62 7.22
C ILE A 163 -0.63 10.11 5.79
N ARG A 164 -1.46 11.06 5.34
CA ARG A 164 -1.40 11.67 4.01
C ARG A 164 -0.62 12.99 3.98
N SER A 165 0.12 13.27 5.03
CA SER A 165 0.93 14.47 5.24
C SER A 165 2.41 14.12 5.32
N ASN A 166 3.27 15.11 5.18
CA ASN A 166 4.71 14.93 5.39
C ASN A 166 4.99 14.43 6.81
N ALA A 167 5.50 13.21 6.92
CA ALA A 167 5.87 12.54 8.17
C ALA A 167 7.38 12.29 8.30
N SER A 168 8.20 12.89 7.43
CA SER A 168 9.65 12.62 7.34
C SER A 168 10.42 12.89 8.63
N ALA A 169 10.01 13.87 9.43
CA ALA A 169 10.65 14.14 10.71
C ALA A 169 10.54 13.00 11.75
N LEU A 170 9.63 12.05 11.56
CA LEU A 170 9.51 10.86 12.38
C LEU A 170 9.97 9.58 11.66
N TRP A 171 9.79 9.52 10.34
CA TRP A 171 9.87 8.27 9.58
C TRP A 171 10.92 8.26 8.46
N GLY A 172 11.64 9.37 8.25
CA GLY A 172 12.63 9.49 7.17
C GLY A 172 11.96 9.60 5.78
N ASN A 173 12.10 8.61 4.95
CA ASN A 173 11.51 8.55 3.60
C ASN A 173 9.96 8.51 3.63
N ALA A 174 9.33 9.63 3.99
CA ALA A 174 7.88 9.75 4.18
C ALA A 174 7.31 11.13 3.82
N SER A 175 7.86 11.80 2.78
CA SER A 175 7.40 13.13 2.34
C SER A 175 5.95 13.14 1.85
N GLY A 176 5.48 12.04 1.25
CA GLY A 176 4.09 11.84 0.84
C GLY A 176 3.21 11.31 1.97
N GLY A 177 3.77 10.50 2.85
CA GLY A 177 3.03 9.94 3.98
C GLY A 177 3.50 8.57 4.46
N VAL A 178 2.67 7.99 5.32
CA VAL A 178 2.90 6.65 5.92
C VAL A 178 1.65 5.81 5.76
N VAL A 179 1.82 4.54 5.39
CA VAL A 179 0.78 3.50 5.43
C VAL A 179 1.19 2.47 6.48
N SER A 180 0.48 2.42 7.59
CA SER A 180 0.75 1.51 8.70
C SER A 180 -0.37 0.47 8.82
N LEU A 181 -0.01 -0.80 8.75
CA LEU A 181 -0.92 -1.94 8.82
C LEU A 181 -0.65 -2.74 10.10
N GLY A 182 -1.71 -3.07 10.83
CA GLY A 182 -1.66 -3.95 11.98
C GLY A 182 -2.34 -5.28 11.69
N THR A 183 -1.74 -6.40 12.11
CA THR A 183 -2.27 -7.73 11.79
C THR A 183 -2.91 -8.43 12.98
N LEU A 184 -2.56 -8.06 14.21
CA LEU A 184 -3.02 -8.74 15.40
C LEU A 184 -4.23 -8.04 16.02
N ARG A 185 -5.34 -8.77 16.12
CA ARG A 185 -6.56 -8.37 16.83
C ARG A 185 -6.54 -8.85 18.26
N ASP A 186 -6.90 -7.98 19.20
CA ASP A 186 -7.10 -8.40 20.57
C ASP A 186 -8.43 -9.18 20.71
N VAL A 187 -8.35 -10.38 21.29
CA VAL A 187 -9.50 -11.25 21.51
C VAL A 187 -9.62 -11.67 22.96
N THR A 188 -10.86 -11.79 23.45
CA THR A 188 -11.17 -12.24 24.82
C THR A 188 -11.49 -13.73 24.90
N ARG A 189 -11.72 -14.38 23.78
CA ARG A 189 -11.95 -15.83 23.64
C ARG A 189 -11.28 -16.35 22.37
N ALA A 190 -11.07 -17.67 22.33
CA ALA A 190 -10.54 -18.32 21.12
C ALA A 190 -11.56 -18.20 19.99
N THR A 191 -11.06 -17.83 18.81
CA THR A 191 -11.85 -17.72 17.58
C THR A 191 -11.17 -18.53 16.48
N LEU A 192 -11.97 -19.16 15.64
CA LEU A 192 -11.49 -19.87 14.43
C LEU A 192 -12.40 -19.49 13.26
N GLY A 193 -11.84 -19.23 12.10
CA GLY A 193 -12.61 -18.89 10.91
C GLY A 193 -11.97 -19.40 9.63
N VAL A 194 -12.80 -19.79 8.69
CA VAL A 194 -12.39 -20.13 7.33
C VAL A 194 -13.24 -19.34 6.35
N GLU A 195 -12.63 -18.92 5.26
CA GLU A 195 -13.32 -18.19 4.20
C GLU A 195 -12.84 -18.71 2.84
N THR A 196 -13.75 -18.87 1.91
CA THR A 196 -13.45 -19.20 0.52
C THR A 196 -14.08 -18.16 -0.39
N MET A 197 -13.36 -17.81 -1.44
CA MET A 197 -13.83 -16.90 -2.48
C MET A 197 -13.52 -17.48 -3.85
N ALA A 198 -14.49 -17.37 -4.75
CA ALA A 198 -14.30 -17.67 -6.16
C ALA A 198 -14.70 -16.45 -7.00
N GLY A 199 -14.06 -16.27 -8.14
CA GLY A 199 -14.35 -15.12 -8.99
C GLY A 199 -13.95 -15.29 -10.44
N GLY A 200 -14.27 -14.30 -11.25
CA GLY A 200 -13.92 -14.27 -12.67
C GLY A 200 -12.41 -14.44 -12.91
N PHE A 201 -12.05 -14.94 -14.09
CA PHE A 201 -10.66 -15.16 -14.52
C PHE A 201 -9.88 -16.17 -13.66
N GLY A 202 -10.58 -17.22 -13.17
CA GLY A 202 -9.97 -18.30 -12.39
C GLY A 202 -9.56 -17.88 -10.98
N LEU A 203 -10.10 -16.79 -10.43
CA LEU A 203 -9.80 -16.41 -9.05
C LEU A 203 -10.34 -17.41 -8.06
N GLN A 204 -9.47 -17.98 -7.25
CA GLN A 204 -9.78 -18.82 -6.10
C GLN A 204 -8.96 -18.32 -4.91
N ARG A 205 -9.59 -18.16 -3.76
CA ARG A 205 -8.94 -17.66 -2.54
C ARG A 205 -9.46 -18.41 -1.33
N TYR A 206 -8.55 -18.83 -0.49
CA TYR A 206 -8.79 -19.57 0.74
C TYR A 206 -8.11 -18.87 1.90
N VAL A 207 -8.85 -18.62 2.96
CA VAL A 207 -8.36 -17.98 4.18
C VAL A 207 -8.70 -18.85 5.37
N ALA A 208 -7.73 -19.17 6.21
CA ALA A 208 -7.92 -19.75 7.52
C ALA A 208 -7.31 -18.83 8.57
N ARG A 209 -8.06 -18.50 9.61
CA ARG A 209 -7.61 -17.62 10.69
C ARG A 209 -7.99 -18.16 12.05
N GLY A 210 -7.12 -17.99 13.02
CA GLY A 210 -7.39 -18.34 14.41
C GLY A 210 -6.74 -17.34 15.35
N ALA A 211 -7.39 -17.05 16.46
CA ALA A 211 -6.82 -16.23 17.52
C ALA A 211 -7.29 -16.75 18.89
N ALA A 212 -6.46 -16.58 19.91
CA ALA A 212 -6.76 -16.99 21.27
C ALA A 212 -6.13 -16.00 22.28
N PRO A 213 -6.71 -15.86 23.49
CA PRO A 213 -6.06 -15.15 24.58
C PRO A 213 -4.69 -15.80 24.93
N LEU A 214 -3.70 -14.96 25.22
CA LEU A 214 -2.36 -15.36 25.68
C LEU A 214 -2.00 -14.55 26.93
N GLY A 215 -2.31 -15.08 28.11
CA GLY A 215 -2.20 -14.33 29.34
C GLY A 215 -3.06 -13.06 29.29
N ALA A 216 -2.43 -11.90 29.51
CA ALA A 216 -3.08 -10.58 29.36
C ALA A 216 -2.94 -10.01 27.93
N GLY A 217 -2.90 -10.86 26.93
CA GLY A 217 -2.75 -10.48 25.52
C GLY A 217 -3.39 -11.49 24.58
N THR A 218 -2.89 -11.57 23.36
CA THR A 218 -3.46 -12.39 22.27
C THR A 218 -2.36 -13.04 21.44
N ILE A 219 -2.63 -14.25 20.96
CA ILE A 219 -1.92 -14.90 19.86
C ILE A 219 -2.89 -15.13 18.71
N GLY A 220 -2.43 -14.91 17.48
CA GLY A 220 -3.23 -15.14 16.28
C GLY A 220 -2.40 -15.59 15.11
N ALA A 221 -3.03 -16.32 14.20
CA ALA A 221 -2.44 -16.75 12.95
C ALA A 221 -3.46 -16.66 11.80
N THR A 222 -2.99 -16.28 10.62
CA THR A 222 -3.79 -16.25 9.39
C THR A 222 -2.98 -16.87 8.26
N LEU A 223 -3.58 -17.85 7.59
CA LEU A 223 -3.07 -18.48 6.38
C LEU A 223 -3.95 -18.06 5.21
N VAL A 224 -3.34 -17.59 4.14
CA VAL A 224 -4.03 -17.21 2.90
C VAL A 224 -3.39 -17.94 1.72
N HIS A 225 -4.22 -18.48 0.85
CA HIS A 225 -3.79 -18.99 -0.45
C HIS A 225 -4.68 -18.42 -1.54
N THR A 226 -4.08 -17.89 -2.60
CA THR A 226 -4.78 -17.27 -3.73
C THR A 226 -4.20 -17.79 -5.03
N GLU A 227 -5.08 -18.23 -5.92
CA GLU A 227 -4.80 -18.58 -7.31
C GLU A 227 -5.60 -17.64 -8.22
N PHE A 228 -4.98 -17.18 -9.30
CA PHE A 228 -5.59 -16.28 -10.27
C PHE A 228 -5.00 -16.58 -11.65
N ASP A 229 -5.82 -17.06 -12.59
CA ASP A 229 -5.35 -17.35 -13.95
C ASP A 229 -5.01 -16.08 -14.71
N GLY A 230 -5.62 -14.95 -14.30
CA GLY A 230 -5.43 -13.63 -14.91
C GLY A 230 -6.37 -13.37 -16.08
N TRP A 231 -6.77 -12.11 -16.25
CA TRP A 231 -7.67 -11.74 -17.34
C TRP A 231 -6.92 -11.41 -18.65
N ARG A 232 -5.63 -11.06 -18.55
CA ARG A 232 -4.75 -10.93 -19.71
C ARG A 232 -3.96 -12.22 -19.93
N ALA A 233 -3.64 -12.52 -21.15
CA ALA A 233 -2.65 -13.55 -21.44
C ALA A 233 -1.36 -13.24 -20.65
N HIS A 234 -0.71 -14.27 -20.12
CA HIS A 234 0.53 -14.13 -19.36
C HIS A 234 0.43 -13.21 -18.12
N SER A 235 -0.69 -13.29 -17.36
CA SER A 235 -0.89 -12.53 -16.13
C SER A 235 -1.30 -13.38 -14.91
N GLY A 236 -1.16 -14.71 -15.01
CA GLY A 236 -1.49 -15.62 -13.92
C GLY A 236 -0.60 -15.43 -12.70
N ALA A 237 -1.19 -15.66 -11.51
CA ALA A 237 -0.51 -15.52 -10.22
C ALA A 237 -0.92 -16.61 -9.24
N THR A 238 0.01 -17.01 -8.37
CA THR A 238 -0.24 -17.86 -7.19
C THR A 238 0.48 -17.25 -6.00
N ARG A 239 -0.23 -17.09 -4.88
CA ARG A 239 0.32 -16.47 -3.67
C ARG A 239 -0.14 -17.19 -2.41
N SER A 240 0.81 -17.48 -1.52
CA SER A 240 0.54 -18.02 -0.18
C SER A 240 1.19 -17.12 0.86
N ILE A 241 0.46 -16.80 1.92
CA ILE A 241 0.96 -16.02 3.06
C ILE A 241 0.57 -16.71 4.34
N LEU A 242 1.52 -16.87 5.24
CA LEU A 242 1.31 -17.17 6.65
C LEU A 242 1.71 -15.96 7.48
N ASN A 243 0.79 -15.43 8.26
CA ASN A 243 1.04 -14.38 9.24
C ASN A 243 0.77 -14.93 10.63
N VAL A 244 1.68 -14.72 11.58
CA VAL A 244 1.55 -15.11 12.99
C VAL A 244 1.94 -13.92 13.85
N GLY A 245 1.07 -13.56 14.78
CA GLY A 245 1.34 -12.50 15.75
C GLY A 245 1.02 -12.96 17.16
N ALA A 246 1.83 -12.56 18.11
CA ALA A 246 1.57 -12.73 19.54
C ALA A 246 1.90 -11.43 20.27
N ARG A 247 1.05 -11.03 21.19
CA ARG A 247 1.27 -9.88 22.07
C ARG A 247 0.83 -10.25 23.48
N THR A 248 1.64 -9.94 24.49
CA THR A 248 1.27 -10.18 25.88
C THR A 248 1.84 -9.09 26.79
N ASN A 249 1.17 -8.85 27.91
CA ASN A 249 1.69 -7.97 28.94
C ASN A 249 2.45 -8.81 29.99
N LEU A 250 3.72 -8.47 30.20
CA LEU A 250 4.59 -9.06 31.22
C LEU A 250 4.56 -8.15 32.47
N GLY A 251 3.67 -8.46 33.40
CA GLY A 251 3.37 -7.55 34.50
C GLY A 251 2.64 -6.27 34.03
N GLY A 252 2.49 -5.30 34.91
CA GLY A 252 1.72 -4.08 34.60
C GLY A 252 2.42 -3.03 33.72
N ARG A 253 3.71 -3.20 33.44
CA ARG A 253 4.56 -2.16 32.83
C ARG A 253 5.22 -2.55 31.52
N THR A 254 5.20 -3.82 31.14
CA THR A 254 5.93 -4.33 29.97
C THR A 254 4.97 -5.02 29.01
N ARG A 255 5.02 -4.65 27.74
CA ARG A 255 4.32 -5.32 26.65
C ARG A 255 5.34 -5.90 25.69
N LEU A 256 5.24 -7.20 25.41
CA LEU A 256 6.04 -7.91 24.43
C LEU A 256 5.18 -8.28 23.22
N GLY A 257 5.71 -8.05 22.02
CA GLY A 257 5.13 -8.48 20.75
C GLY A 257 6.10 -9.32 19.94
N ILE A 258 5.62 -10.36 19.28
CA ILE A 258 6.36 -11.18 18.32
C ILE A 258 5.51 -11.30 17.08
N PHE A 259 6.08 -11.00 15.91
CA PHE A 259 5.38 -11.02 14.63
C PHE A 259 6.23 -11.75 13.60
N ALA A 260 5.61 -12.70 12.90
CA ALA A 260 6.26 -13.44 11.82
C ALA A 260 5.37 -13.47 10.59
N VAL A 261 5.98 -13.32 9.42
CA VAL A 261 5.31 -13.50 8.14
C VAL A 261 6.19 -14.35 7.22
N ALA A 262 5.55 -15.25 6.48
CA ALA A 262 6.19 -16.02 5.42
C ALA A 262 5.33 -15.95 4.17
N THR A 263 5.94 -15.62 3.03
CA THR A 263 5.25 -15.42 1.77
C THR A 263 5.95 -16.19 0.65
N ALA A 264 5.14 -16.86 -0.18
CA ALA A 264 5.54 -17.36 -1.48
C ALA A 264 4.59 -16.75 -2.54
N ASN A 265 5.14 -15.97 -3.46
CA ASN A 265 4.38 -15.29 -4.50
C ASN A 265 5.01 -15.51 -5.87
N ARG A 266 4.25 -16.05 -6.80
CA ARG A 266 4.66 -16.24 -8.19
C ARG A 266 3.63 -15.58 -9.09
N PHE A 267 4.09 -14.69 -9.98
CA PHE A 267 3.21 -14.05 -10.95
C PHE A 267 3.93 -13.76 -12.26
N ARG A 268 3.17 -13.80 -13.35
CA ARG A 268 3.60 -13.43 -14.70
C ARG A 268 3.26 -11.99 -14.98
N ILE A 269 4.02 -11.38 -15.90
CA ILE A 269 3.92 -9.97 -16.25
C ILE A 269 3.51 -9.86 -17.71
N PRO A 270 2.30 -9.39 -18.02
CA PRO A 270 1.82 -9.32 -19.40
C PRO A 270 2.46 -8.20 -20.23
N GLY A 271 3.13 -7.23 -19.58
CA GLY A 271 3.79 -6.10 -20.22
C GLY A 271 2.84 -5.04 -20.80
N PRO A 272 3.40 -3.88 -21.22
CA PRO A 272 2.64 -2.79 -21.81
C PRO A 272 2.23 -3.06 -23.26
N LEU A 273 1.16 -2.41 -23.69
CA LEU A 273 0.62 -2.46 -25.04
C LEU A 273 0.67 -1.08 -25.71
N THR A 274 0.61 -1.05 -27.04
CA THR A 274 0.30 0.15 -27.79
C THR A 274 -1.17 0.48 -27.70
N ARG A 275 -1.58 1.70 -28.04
CA ARG A 275 -2.99 2.08 -28.03
C ARG A 275 -3.83 1.20 -28.95
N ALA A 276 -3.36 0.96 -30.15
CA ALA A 276 -4.05 0.10 -31.14
C ALA A 276 -4.22 -1.34 -30.64
N GLN A 277 -3.23 -1.89 -29.91
CA GLN A 277 -3.31 -3.21 -29.29
C GLN A 277 -4.36 -3.25 -28.16
N VAL A 278 -4.45 -2.19 -27.35
CA VAL A 278 -5.50 -2.08 -26.33
C VAL A 278 -6.88 -2.04 -26.95
N ASP A 279 -7.06 -1.26 -28.02
CA ASP A 279 -8.36 -1.08 -28.67
C ASP A 279 -8.84 -2.35 -29.38
N SER A 280 -7.93 -3.12 -29.99
CA SER A 280 -8.25 -4.35 -30.73
C SER A 280 -8.34 -5.61 -29.85
N ALA A 281 -7.39 -5.82 -28.93
CA ALA A 281 -7.30 -7.03 -28.11
C ALA A 281 -6.70 -6.73 -26.72
N PRO A 282 -7.45 -6.09 -25.79
CA PRO A 282 -6.93 -5.64 -24.51
C PRO A 282 -6.45 -6.78 -23.59
N SER A 283 -6.93 -8.00 -23.81
CA SER A 283 -6.51 -9.18 -23.02
C SER A 283 -5.20 -9.81 -23.48
N GLN A 284 -4.59 -9.33 -24.58
CA GLN A 284 -3.32 -9.89 -25.04
C GLN A 284 -2.16 -9.50 -24.13
N ALA A 285 -1.09 -10.30 -24.15
CA ALA A 285 0.20 -9.95 -23.60
C ALA A 285 1.06 -9.20 -24.64
N ASN A 286 2.02 -8.43 -24.15
CA ASN A 286 3.13 -8.00 -24.98
C ASN A 286 3.93 -9.22 -25.42
N ALA A 287 4.15 -9.35 -26.74
CA ALA A 287 4.77 -10.54 -27.32
C ALA A 287 6.18 -10.82 -26.77
N THR A 288 6.98 -9.75 -26.54
CA THR A 288 8.33 -9.89 -25.98
C THR A 288 8.29 -10.40 -24.54
N TYR A 289 7.34 -9.91 -23.72
CA TYR A 289 7.18 -10.35 -22.33
C TYR A 289 6.73 -11.81 -22.25
N ALA A 290 5.79 -12.20 -23.09
CA ALA A 290 5.31 -13.59 -23.18
C ALA A 290 6.43 -14.54 -23.67
N LEU A 291 7.18 -14.16 -24.71
CA LEU A 291 8.28 -14.95 -25.24
C LEU A 291 9.41 -15.19 -24.21
N ARG A 292 9.72 -14.18 -23.40
CA ARG A 292 10.74 -14.27 -22.36
C ARG A 292 10.20 -14.89 -21.05
N ASP A 293 8.93 -15.31 -21.00
CA ASP A 293 8.22 -15.73 -19.79
C ASP A 293 8.52 -14.79 -18.61
N GLU A 294 8.34 -13.46 -18.85
CA GLU A 294 8.64 -12.47 -17.82
C GLU A 294 7.77 -12.70 -16.61
N ARG A 295 8.43 -12.95 -15.47
CA ARG A 295 7.78 -13.38 -14.23
C ARG A 295 8.58 -13.01 -13.00
N ARG A 296 7.91 -13.06 -11.86
CA ARG A 296 8.50 -12.99 -10.53
C ARG A 296 8.19 -14.28 -9.77
N ASN A 297 9.16 -14.72 -8.99
CA ASN A 297 9.01 -15.80 -8.03
C ASN A 297 9.72 -15.35 -6.74
N ASN A 298 8.92 -14.86 -5.80
CA ASN A 298 9.38 -14.24 -4.58
C ASN A 298 9.07 -15.16 -3.39
N ARG A 299 10.07 -15.42 -2.54
CA ARG A 299 9.94 -16.08 -1.25
C ARG A 299 10.50 -15.13 -0.21
N LEU A 300 9.68 -14.74 0.73
CA LEU A 300 10.04 -13.77 1.76
C LEU A 300 9.69 -14.33 3.12
N GLY A 301 10.55 -14.03 4.08
CA GLY A 301 10.29 -14.25 5.48
C GLY A 301 10.51 -12.97 6.25
N ARG A 302 9.88 -12.82 7.42
CA ARG A 302 10.17 -11.76 8.37
C ARG A 302 9.84 -12.23 9.76
N LEU A 303 10.74 -11.93 10.69
CA LEU A 303 10.52 -12.07 12.13
C LEU A 303 10.80 -10.72 12.78
N ALA A 304 9.94 -10.30 13.69
CA ALA A 304 10.11 -9.09 14.46
C ALA A 304 9.75 -9.30 15.93
N VAL A 305 10.45 -8.59 16.80
CA VAL A 305 10.19 -8.54 18.24
C VAL A 305 10.05 -7.08 18.64
N SER A 306 8.96 -6.74 19.31
CA SER A 306 8.72 -5.42 19.89
C SER A 306 8.63 -5.49 21.41
N LEU A 307 9.18 -4.50 22.07
CA LEU A 307 9.13 -4.31 23.51
C LEU A 307 8.69 -2.89 23.83
N GLU A 308 7.64 -2.75 24.62
CA GLU A 308 7.24 -1.47 25.21
C GLU A 308 7.33 -1.59 26.73
N HIS A 309 8.05 -0.68 27.37
CA HIS A 309 8.25 -0.70 28.82
C HIS A 309 8.04 0.68 29.42
N GLN A 310 7.22 0.75 30.48
CA GLN A 310 7.02 1.97 31.26
C GLN A 310 8.06 2.01 32.40
N LEU A 311 9.04 2.88 32.22
CA LEU A 311 10.11 3.12 33.21
C LEU A 311 9.56 3.86 34.46
N GLY A 312 8.56 4.73 34.26
CA GLY A 312 7.88 5.51 35.28
C GLY A 312 6.47 5.92 34.78
N GLU A 313 5.78 6.75 35.53
CA GLU A 313 4.43 7.23 35.16
C GLU A 313 4.45 8.05 33.88
N ALA A 314 5.49 8.84 33.67
CA ALA A 314 5.64 9.74 32.53
C ALA A 314 6.66 9.25 31.49
N THR A 315 7.47 8.24 31.82
CA THR A 315 8.60 7.79 31.00
C THR A 315 8.36 6.40 30.44
N GLY A 316 8.39 6.25 29.13
CA GLY A 316 8.28 4.97 28.44
C GLY A 316 9.37 4.78 27.41
N VAL A 317 9.76 3.55 27.17
CA VAL A 317 10.69 3.15 26.11
C VAL A 317 10.01 2.11 25.24
N SER A 318 10.20 2.22 23.92
CA SER A 318 9.80 1.19 22.98
C SER A 318 10.97 0.81 22.08
N ALA A 319 11.14 -0.49 21.87
CA ALA A 319 12.15 -1.06 21.00
C ALA A 319 11.52 -2.03 20.02
N LEU A 320 12.05 -2.07 18.81
CA LEU A 320 11.68 -3.02 17.77
C LEU A 320 12.95 -3.52 17.12
N VAL A 321 13.06 -4.84 16.90
CA VAL A 321 14.10 -5.44 16.07
C VAL A 321 13.47 -6.39 15.07
N PHE A 322 14.06 -6.52 13.89
CA PHE A 322 13.53 -7.39 12.85
C PHE A 322 14.63 -7.96 11.94
N VAL A 323 14.30 -9.09 11.32
CA VAL A 323 15.07 -9.71 10.24
C VAL A 323 14.13 -10.20 9.16
N GLY A 324 14.46 -9.92 7.90
CA GLY A 324 13.67 -10.28 6.73
C GLY A 324 14.52 -10.88 5.61
N PRO A 325 14.70 -12.21 5.55
CA PRO A 325 15.32 -12.85 4.40
C PRO A 325 14.40 -12.81 3.18
N LYS A 326 14.99 -12.58 2.00
CA LYS A 326 14.29 -12.52 0.71
C LYS A 326 15.06 -13.31 -0.34
N TYR A 327 14.33 -14.18 -1.03
CA TYR A 327 14.80 -14.89 -2.19
C TYR A 327 13.90 -14.55 -3.38
N LEU A 328 14.47 -13.88 -4.40
CA LEU A 328 13.71 -13.31 -5.50
C LEU A 328 14.29 -13.81 -6.82
N GLN A 329 13.49 -14.54 -7.60
CA GLN A 329 13.85 -14.97 -8.93
C GLN A 329 13.00 -14.25 -9.98
N ARG A 330 13.62 -13.83 -11.06
CA ARG A 330 12.98 -13.06 -12.12
C ARG A 330 13.47 -13.48 -13.48
N SER A 331 12.54 -13.71 -14.43
CA SER A 331 12.84 -13.56 -15.84
C SER A 331 12.51 -12.13 -16.24
N GLU A 332 13.48 -11.35 -16.63
CA GLU A 332 13.31 -9.92 -16.90
C GLU A 332 14.35 -9.41 -17.89
N ARG A 333 13.90 -8.69 -18.93
CA ARG A 333 14.77 -8.00 -19.92
C ARG A 333 15.78 -8.89 -20.62
N GLY A 334 15.42 -10.14 -20.87
CA GLY A 334 16.32 -11.09 -21.53
C GLY A 334 17.41 -11.65 -20.62
N THR A 335 17.28 -11.50 -19.30
CA THR A 335 18.13 -12.14 -18.29
C THR A 335 17.28 -12.92 -17.29
N PHE A 336 17.82 -13.99 -16.76
CA PHE A 336 17.32 -14.62 -15.56
C PHE A 336 18.09 -14.05 -14.37
N ARG A 337 17.36 -13.55 -13.37
CA ARG A 337 17.94 -12.87 -12.21
C ARG A 337 17.65 -13.62 -10.95
N ASP A 338 18.65 -13.78 -10.11
CA ASP A 338 18.60 -14.48 -8.85
C ASP A 338 19.15 -13.56 -7.76
N PHE A 339 18.29 -13.24 -6.78
CA PHE A 339 18.62 -12.33 -5.69
C PHE A 339 18.45 -13.05 -4.36
N THR A 340 19.46 -12.99 -3.53
CA THR A 340 19.36 -13.34 -2.12
C THR A 340 19.62 -12.08 -1.33
N ARG A 341 18.64 -11.61 -0.56
CA ARG A 341 18.73 -10.36 0.20
C ARG A 341 18.29 -10.57 1.63
N TYR A 342 18.90 -9.79 2.51
CA TYR A 342 18.53 -9.68 3.92
C TYR A 342 18.21 -8.24 4.24
N HIS A 343 17.09 -8.02 4.92
CA HIS A 343 16.69 -6.73 5.46
C HIS A 343 16.64 -6.88 6.96
N VAL A 344 17.53 -6.23 7.69
CA VAL A 344 17.63 -6.29 9.14
C VAL A 344 17.58 -4.88 9.70
N GLY A 345 17.08 -4.73 10.91
CA GLY A 345 17.07 -3.41 11.52
C GLY A 345 16.28 -3.36 12.81
N GLY A 346 16.13 -2.13 13.29
CA GLY A 346 15.38 -1.88 14.49
C GLY A 346 15.15 -0.41 14.75
N SER A 347 14.44 -0.14 15.83
CA SER A 347 14.21 1.20 16.35
C SER A 347 14.19 1.21 17.86
N LEU A 348 14.62 2.33 18.43
CA LEU A 348 14.52 2.63 19.86
C LEU A 348 13.88 4.00 20.01
N VAL A 349 12.84 4.10 20.82
CA VAL A 349 12.13 5.37 21.06
C VAL A 349 11.95 5.57 22.57
N LEU A 350 12.40 6.71 23.05
CA LEU A 350 12.16 7.19 24.40
C LEU A 350 11.00 8.20 24.35
N ARG A 351 10.03 8.03 25.23
CA ARG A 351 8.92 8.94 25.45
C ARG A 351 8.99 9.50 26.86
N GLN A 352 8.90 10.83 26.98
CA GLN A 352 8.82 11.54 28.25
C GLN A 352 7.63 12.48 28.27
N GLY A 353 6.66 12.19 29.12
CA GLY A 353 5.57 13.13 29.47
C GLY A 353 6.13 14.28 30.31
N VAL A 354 5.69 15.50 30.04
CA VAL A 354 6.10 16.71 30.74
C VAL A 354 4.84 17.49 31.16
N HIS A 355 4.80 17.92 32.42
CA HIS A 355 3.78 18.81 32.93
C HIS A 355 4.42 20.15 33.28
N VAL A 356 3.91 21.21 32.68
CA VAL A 356 4.40 22.58 32.89
C VAL A 356 3.30 23.40 33.58
N GLY A 357 3.11 23.14 34.88
CA GLY A 357 2.02 23.72 35.64
C GLY A 357 0.62 23.10 35.30
N PRO A 358 -0.47 23.68 35.82
CA PRO A 358 -1.81 23.10 35.76
C PRO A 358 -2.51 23.22 34.39
N ARG A 359 -1.99 24.03 33.48
CA ARG A 359 -2.62 24.33 32.17
C ARG A 359 -1.81 23.87 30.97
N ALA A 360 -0.60 23.37 31.17
CA ALA A 360 0.30 22.95 30.11
C ALA A 360 0.79 21.52 30.33
N SER A 361 0.60 20.68 29.34
CA SER A 361 1.16 19.32 29.29
C SER A 361 1.88 19.12 27.97
N GLY A 362 2.87 18.29 27.96
CA GLY A 362 3.63 18.01 26.74
C GLY A 362 4.18 16.60 26.71
N THR A 363 4.72 16.24 25.58
CA THR A 363 5.43 14.97 25.36
C THR A 363 6.71 15.25 24.58
N LEU A 364 7.80 14.67 25.03
CA LEU A 364 9.07 14.63 24.30
C LEU A 364 9.25 13.20 23.78
N LEU A 365 9.54 13.07 22.50
CA LEU A 365 9.95 11.83 21.85
C LEU A 365 11.38 12.01 21.34
N ALA A 366 12.23 11.03 21.59
CA ALA A 366 13.55 10.94 20.97
C ALA A 366 13.77 9.50 20.54
N GLY A 367 14.36 9.29 19.39
CA GLY A 367 14.55 7.93 18.92
C GLY A 367 15.63 7.81 17.85
N PHE A 368 15.98 6.56 17.62
CA PHE A 368 16.95 6.12 16.63
C PHE A 368 16.37 4.94 15.86
N ASP A 369 16.52 4.97 14.54
CA ASP A 369 16.18 3.87 13.66
C ASP A 369 17.40 3.49 12.85
N GLU A 370 17.59 2.22 12.64
CA GLU A 370 18.58 1.70 11.72
C GLU A 370 18.03 0.53 10.95
N ALA A 371 18.29 0.50 9.65
CA ALA A 371 17.98 -0.62 8.79
C ALA A 371 19.10 -0.82 7.79
N ASP A 372 19.51 -2.05 7.63
CA ASP A 372 20.50 -2.50 6.67
C ASP A 372 19.88 -3.49 5.71
N GLN A 373 20.22 -3.35 4.44
CA GLN A 373 19.85 -4.28 3.38
C GLN A 373 21.11 -4.68 2.64
N ASP A 374 21.34 -5.97 2.54
CA ASP A 374 22.48 -6.56 1.86
C ASP A 374 22.08 -7.78 1.06
N GLY A 375 22.76 -8.03 -0.06
CA GLY A 375 22.54 -9.27 -0.76
C GLY A 375 23.27 -9.44 -2.09
N ALA A 376 23.43 -10.71 -2.45
CA ALA A 376 23.98 -11.14 -3.71
C ALA A 376 22.95 -11.06 -4.83
N ILE A 377 23.40 -10.62 -6.00
CA ILE A 377 22.59 -10.48 -7.20
C ILE A 377 23.33 -11.11 -8.37
N LEU A 378 22.76 -12.19 -8.91
CA LEU A 378 23.27 -12.92 -10.05
C LEU A 378 22.35 -12.72 -11.25
N PHE A 379 22.91 -12.31 -12.39
CA PHE A 379 22.21 -12.31 -13.67
C PHE A 379 22.80 -13.39 -14.55
N TYR A 380 21.92 -14.19 -15.11
CA TYR A 380 22.26 -15.24 -16.07
C TYR A 380 21.69 -14.92 -17.44
N SER A 381 22.24 -15.53 -18.48
CA SER A 381 21.59 -15.58 -19.77
C SER A 381 20.19 -16.19 -19.64
N LEU A 382 19.29 -15.84 -20.55
CA LEU A 382 17.96 -16.42 -20.64
C LEU A 382 17.93 -17.39 -21.82
N THR A 383 17.41 -18.59 -21.59
CA THR A 383 17.17 -19.56 -22.66
C THR A 383 15.99 -19.11 -23.54
N PRO A 384 15.83 -19.63 -24.75
CA PRO A 384 14.66 -19.36 -25.57
C PRO A 384 13.32 -19.73 -24.91
N GLN A 385 13.33 -20.63 -23.93
CA GLN A 385 12.15 -21.06 -23.16
C GLN A 385 11.89 -20.17 -21.94
N GLY A 386 12.61 -19.07 -21.75
CA GLY A 386 12.46 -18.16 -20.61
C GLY A 386 13.00 -18.73 -19.29
N THR A 387 13.89 -19.73 -19.34
CA THR A 387 14.52 -20.30 -18.15
C THR A 387 15.95 -19.79 -17.98
N ARG A 388 16.56 -20.10 -16.84
CA ARG A 388 17.96 -19.77 -16.56
C ARG A 388 18.90 -20.48 -17.56
N GLY A 389 19.76 -19.70 -18.18
CA GLY A 389 20.88 -20.21 -18.97
C GLY A 389 22.17 -20.29 -18.13
N ASP A 390 23.26 -20.73 -18.76
CA ASP A 390 24.51 -21.06 -18.07
C ASP A 390 25.52 -19.88 -18.00
N THR A 391 25.35 -18.84 -18.80
CA THR A 391 26.27 -17.71 -18.83
C THR A 391 25.91 -16.69 -17.75
N VAL A 392 26.83 -16.41 -16.82
CA VAL A 392 26.75 -15.31 -15.86
C VAL A 392 26.94 -13.98 -16.61
N ARG A 393 26.00 -13.06 -16.45
CA ARG A 393 25.99 -11.72 -17.06
C ARG A 393 26.31 -10.62 -16.06
N ALA A 394 26.02 -10.84 -14.78
CA ALA A 394 26.41 -9.99 -13.67
C ALA A 394 26.52 -10.85 -12.42
N ASP A 395 27.53 -10.58 -11.62
CA ASP A 395 27.73 -11.15 -10.28
C ASP A 395 28.12 -9.99 -9.38
N LYS A 396 27.19 -9.59 -8.49
CA LYS A 396 27.37 -8.38 -7.71
C LYS A 396 26.72 -8.45 -6.35
N ARG A 397 27.19 -7.63 -5.43
CA ARG A 397 26.59 -7.35 -4.15
C ARG A 397 26.07 -5.94 -4.12
N GLU A 398 24.79 -5.76 -3.79
CA GLU A 398 24.18 -4.46 -3.60
C GLU A 398 23.60 -4.36 -2.20
N GLY A 399 23.85 -3.23 -1.57
CA GLY A 399 23.24 -2.96 -0.27
C GLY A 399 22.99 -1.49 -0.03
N ALA A 400 22.22 -1.25 1.01
CA ALA A 400 21.91 0.08 1.50
C ALA A 400 21.74 0.04 3.02
N ASN A 401 22.26 1.06 3.69
CA ASN A 401 22.05 1.31 5.10
C ASN A 401 21.32 2.65 5.28
N ASN A 402 20.35 2.69 6.18
CA ASN A 402 19.66 3.92 6.57
C ASN A 402 19.66 4.01 8.09
N ALA A 403 20.49 4.92 8.62
CA ALA A 403 20.54 5.30 10.02
C ALA A 403 19.87 6.67 10.22
N GLY A 404 18.95 6.79 11.18
CA GLY A 404 18.24 8.03 11.44
C GLY A 404 18.00 8.27 12.92
N ALA A 405 18.28 9.48 13.37
CA ALA A 405 17.98 9.96 14.72
C ALA A 405 16.96 11.09 14.68
N PHE A 406 15.98 11.08 15.56
CA PHE A 406 14.93 12.10 15.61
C PHE A 406 14.63 12.55 17.04
N ALA A 407 14.14 13.79 17.13
CA ALA A 407 13.54 14.32 18.34
C ALA A 407 12.29 15.14 17.99
N GLN A 408 11.25 15.02 18.80
CA GLN A 408 10.02 15.76 18.66
C GLN A 408 9.51 16.16 20.04
N GLY A 409 9.18 17.45 20.19
CA GLY A 409 8.48 17.97 21.36
C GLY A 409 7.08 18.42 20.98
N GLU A 410 6.13 18.14 21.84
CA GLU A 410 4.79 18.68 21.76
C GLU A 410 4.41 19.34 23.06
N LEU A 411 3.79 20.51 22.96
CA LEU A 411 3.26 21.26 24.07
C LEU A 411 1.80 21.59 23.82
N THR A 412 0.91 21.17 24.72
CA THR A 412 -0.52 21.48 24.71
C THR A 412 -0.83 22.51 25.76
N LEU A 413 -1.42 23.61 25.35
CA LEU A 413 -1.85 24.75 26.16
C LEU A 413 -3.37 24.93 26.02
N GLY A 414 -4.13 24.33 26.92
CA GLY A 414 -5.59 24.33 26.85
C GLY A 414 -6.11 23.68 25.56
N ARG A 415 -6.58 24.48 24.59
CA ARG A 415 -7.11 23.99 23.30
C ARG A 415 -6.08 24.02 22.16
N ALA A 416 -4.94 24.62 22.38
CA ALA A 416 -3.88 24.77 21.39
C ALA A 416 -2.75 23.76 21.64
N SER A 417 -2.21 23.15 20.59
CA SER A 417 -1.01 22.32 20.66
C SER A 417 -0.01 22.75 19.61
N VAL A 418 1.27 22.76 20.01
CA VAL A 418 2.41 23.06 19.16
C VAL A 418 3.30 21.81 19.11
N THR A 419 3.68 21.38 17.94
CA THR A 419 4.62 20.27 17.71
C THR A 419 5.84 20.80 17.00
N LEU A 420 7.02 20.56 17.54
CA LEU A 420 8.32 20.85 16.92
C LEU A 420 9.11 19.54 16.82
N GLY A 421 9.73 19.28 15.70
CA GLY A 421 10.53 18.08 15.53
C GLY A 421 11.61 18.25 14.46
N ALA A 422 12.61 17.41 14.54
CA ALA A 422 13.63 17.27 13.52
C ALA A 422 14.15 15.83 13.49
N ARG A 423 14.62 15.42 12.31
CA ARG A 423 15.27 14.14 12.10
C ARG A 423 16.53 14.34 11.25
N TYR A 424 17.58 13.64 11.60
CA TYR A 424 18.78 13.46 10.79
C TYR A 424 18.77 12.06 10.21
N ASP A 425 18.95 11.93 8.90
CA ASP A 425 19.12 10.66 8.20
C ASP A 425 20.47 10.63 7.51
N ALA A 426 21.14 9.47 7.58
CA ALA A 426 22.28 9.10 6.78
C ALA A 426 21.93 7.82 6.00
N ILE A 427 21.95 7.90 4.67
CA ILE A 427 21.59 6.81 3.77
C ILE A 427 22.81 6.49 2.92
N ALA A 428 23.39 5.31 3.11
CA ALA A 428 24.54 4.83 2.40
C ALA A 428 24.15 3.73 1.41
N TYR A 429 24.70 3.77 0.23
CA TYR A 429 24.61 2.73 -0.79
C TYR A 429 26.00 2.15 -1.03
N TYR A 430 26.06 0.85 -1.29
CA TYR A 430 27.25 0.18 -1.76
C TYR A 430 26.93 -0.80 -2.89
N TYR A 431 27.89 -0.93 -3.78
CA TYR A 431 27.82 -1.74 -4.96
C TYR A 431 29.22 -2.33 -5.19
N ASP A 432 29.34 -3.63 -5.10
CA ASP A 432 30.57 -4.37 -5.38
C ASP A 432 30.28 -5.30 -6.57
N ASP A 433 31.04 -5.17 -7.67
CA ASP A 433 30.90 -6.02 -8.85
C ASP A 433 32.06 -7.04 -8.90
N PHE A 434 31.74 -8.33 -8.87
CA PHE A 434 32.74 -9.38 -8.84
C PHE A 434 33.27 -9.76 -10.24
N LEU A 435 32.64 -9.29 -11.31
CA LEU A 435 33.12 -9.46 -12.67
C LEU A 435 34.00 -8.28 -13.13
N ASP A 436 33.70 -7.07 -12.63
CA ASP A 436 34.44 -5.85 -12.92
C ASP A 436 34.57 -4.95 -11.67
N PRO A 437 35.53 -5.25 -10.79
CA PRO A 437 35.72 -4.45 -9.56
C PRO A 437 36.04 -2.96 -9.81
N ALA A 438 36.36 -2.56 -11.04
CA ALA A 438 36.60 -1.16 -11.36
C ALA A 438 35.34 -0.28 -11.27
N ILE A 439 34.14 -0.90 -11.24
CA ILE A 439 32.87 -0.19 -11.07
C ILE A 439 32.32 -0.24 -9.66
N ASP A 440 33.08 -0.74 -8.69
CA ASP A 440 32.71 -0.68 -7.27
C ASP A 440 32.44 0.75 -6.84
N ALA A 441 31.36 0.94 -6.09
CA ALA A 441 30.94 2.27 -5.71
C ALA A 441 30.30 2.32 -4.33
N ARG A 442 30.54 3.42 -3.63
CA ARG A 442 29.89 3.75 -2.36
C ARG A 442 29.43 5.20 -2.41
N ARG A 443 28.21 5.46 -1.94
CA ARG A 443 27.67 6.81 -1.89
C ARG A 443 26.79 6.99 -0.67
N THR A 444 27.00 8.11 0.05
CA THR A 444 26.21 8.43 1.24
C THR A 444 25.52 9.77 1.05
N PHE A 445 24.24 9.80 1.41
CA PHE A 445 23.44 11.02 1.46
C PHE A 445 23.03 11.29 2.90
N SER A 446 23.09 12.54 3.33
CA SER A 446 22.64 12.91 4.67
C SER A 446 21.83 14.19 4.68
N ARG A 447 20.88 14.30 5.61
CA ARG A 447 20.05 15.47 5.76
C ARG A 447 19.33 15.57 7.10
N VAL A 448 19.08 16.83 7.50
CA VAL A 448 18.13 17.17 8.57
C VAL A 448 16.77 17.52 7.94
N THR A 449 15.69 16.94 8.46
CA THR A 449 14.31 17.23 8.07
C THR A 449 13.53 17.81 9.25
N PRO A 450 13.21 19.12 9.24
CA PRO A 450 12.46 19.77 10.30
C PRO A 450 10.95 19.61 10.15
N LYS A 451 10.21 19.79 11.25
CA LYS A 451 8.74 19.82 11.28
C LYS A 451 8.25 20.85 12.30
N LEU A 452 7.21 21.58 11.92
CA LEU A 452 6.39 22.41 12.79
C LEU A 452 4.93 22.01 12.57
N GLY A 453 4.19 21.81 13.65
CA GLY A 453 2.75 21.54 13.63
C GLY A 453 2.04 22.42 14.65
N LEU A 454 0.87 22.91 14.27
CA LEU A 454 -0.02 23.68 15.13
C LEU A 454 -1.39 23.02 15.06
N SER A 455 -2.06 22.78 16.16
CA SER A 455 -3.46 22.38 16.17
C SER A 455 -4.25 23.18 17.19
N TYR A 456 -5.55 23.37 16.91
CA TYR A 456 -6.46 24.06 17.80
C TYR A 456 -7.79 23.30 17.85
N ARG A 457 -8.20 22.88 19.04
CA ARG A 457 -9.49 22.22 19.28
C ARG A 457 -10.60 23.24 19.34
N LEU A 458 -11.49 23.23 18.36
CA LEU A 458 -12.75 23.98 18.36
C LEU A 458 -13.80 23.32 19.27
N GLY A 459 -13.73 21.99 19.41
CA GLY A 459 -14.60 21.17 20.24
C GLY A 459 -13.96 19.82 20.60
N ALA A 460 -14.68 18.96 21.30
CA ALA A 460 -14.18 17.64 21.71
C ALA A 460 -13.76 16.75 20.52
N ALA A 461 -14.47 16.86 19.41
CA ALA A 461 -14.23 16.11 18.19
C ALA A 461 -14.17 17.03 16.95
N HIS A 462 -13.67 18.26 17.11
CA HIS A 462 -13.46 19.21 16.04
C HIS A 462 -12.14 19.95 16.25
N ALA A 463 -11.25 19.86 15.30
CA ALA A 463 -9.95 20.52 15.32
C ALA A 463 -9.61 21.13 13.96
N VAL A 464 -8.85 22.23 13.99
CA VAL A 464 -8.15 22.82 12.84
C VAL A 464 -6.66 22.71 13.08
N TYR A 465 -5.89 22.57 12.02
CA TYR A 465 -4.44 22.45 12.14
C TYR A 465 -3.70 23.11 10.97
N ALA A 466 -2.43 23.39 11.21
CA ALA A 466 -1.46 23.79 10.20
C ALA A 466 -0.15 23.05 10.43
N SER A 467 0.55 22.70 9.37
CA SER A 467 1.85 22.05 9.44
C SER A 467 2.81 22.53 8.36
N LEU A 468 4.09 22.51 8.71
CA LEU A 468 5.23 22.76 7.81
C LEU A 468 6.23 21.62 8.03
N GLY A 469 6.61 20.90 6.96
CA GLY A 469 7.55 19.80 7.06
C GLY A 469 8.55 19.77 5.91
N GLY A 470 9.82 19.54 6.24
CA GLY A 470 10.86 19.15 5.29
C GLY A 470 10.80 17.66 4.96
N GLY A 471 11.34 17.25 3.82
CA GLY A 471 11.49 15.85 3.45
C GLY A 471 12.72 15.62 2.59
N VAL A 472 13.29 14.44 2.70
CA VAL A 472 14.38 13.96 1.85
C VAL A 472 14.09 12.52 1.45
N GLU A 473 14.34 12.22 0.19
CA GLU A 473 14.22 10.88 -0.34
C GLU A 473 15.45 10.58 -1.18
N ALA A 474 16.17 9.55 -0.80
CA ALA A 474 17.28 9.06 -1.60
C ALA A 474 16.77 8.36 -2.87
N PRO A 475 17.57 8.34 -3.94
CA PRO A 475 17.28 7.52 -5.12
C PRO A 475 17.08 6.06 -4.70
N ALA A 476 16.15 5.35 -5.33
CA ALA A 476 15.98 3.91 -5.05
C ALA A 476 17.16 3.11 -5.63
N GLY A 477 17.50 1.99 -5.00
CA GLY A 477 18.64 1.17 -5.41
C GLY A 477 18.61 0.74 -6.87
N ASN A 478 17.43 0.47 -7.43
CA ASN A 478 17.27 0.16 -8.86
C ASN A 478 17.40 1.38 -9.79
N GLU A 479 17.41 2.59 -9.26
CA GLU A 479 17.65 3.83 -10.01
C GLU A 479 19.13 4.20 -10.01
N THR A 480 19.88 3.69 -9.05
CA THR A 480 21.32 3.95 -8.90
C THR A 480 22.20 3.03 -9.73
N ASP A 481 21.64 2.06 -10.45
CA ASP A 481 22.43 1.17 -11.33
C ASP A 481 23.33 1.98 -12.26
N PRO A 482 24.58 1.52 -12.47
CA PRO A 482 25.54 2.18 -13.34
C PRO A 482 25.00 2.38 -14.76
N ALA A 483 25.33 3.50 -15.37
CA ALA A 483 24.83 3.87 -16.69
C ALA A 483 25.38 2.98 -17.84
N SER A 484 26.45 2.22 -17.61
CA SER A 484 26.97 1.23 -18.59
C SER A 484 25.90 0.21 -19.02
N THR A 485 24.88 -0.01 -18.21
CA THR A 485 23.71 -0.82 -18.57
C THR A 485 22.87 -0.21 -19.70
N PHE A 486 23.13 1.03 -20.11
CA PHE A 486 22.30 1.83 -21.03
C PHE A 486 23.02 2.30 -22.29
N GLY A 487 24.24 1.81 -22.53
CA GLY A 487 25.03 2.20 -23.70
C GLY A 487 25.67 3.59 -23.60
N GLN A 488 25.86 4.10 -22.40
CA GLN A 488 26.67 5.26 -22.10
C GLN A 488 28.02 4.76 -21.56
N ASP A 489 29.03 4.77 -22.37
CA ASP A 489 30.34 4.11 -22.16
C ASP A 489 31.22 4.73 -21.04
N THR A 490 30.73 5.70 -20.26
CA THR A 490 31.60 6.50 -19.41
C THR A 490 31.21 6.60 -17.93
N VAL A 491 30.18 5.90 -17.47
CA VAL A 491 29.78 5.97 -16.06
C VAL A 491 30.06 4.65 -15.35
N THR A 492 31.15 4.64 -14.61
CA THR A 492 31.68 3.50 -13.86
C THR A 492 31.21 3.44 -12.40
N ALA A 493 30.21 4.24 -12.01
CA ALA A 493 29.78 4.36 -10.62
C ALA A 493 28.24 4.37 -10.51
N ILE A 494 27.74 4.34 -9.29
CA ILE A 494 26.35 4.70 -8.94
C ILE A 494 26.00 5.97 -9.72
N ASN A 495 24.90 5.95 -10.48
CA ASN A 495 24.52 7.01 -11.42
C ASN A 495 24.76 8.42 -10.84
N PRO A 496 25.75 9.19 -11.36
CA PRO A 496 26.14 10.48 -10.80
C PRO A 496 25.10 11.57 -11.05
N LEU A 497 24.15 11.37 -11.97
CA LEU A 497 23.08 12.31 -12.29
C LEU A 497 21.96 12.30 -11.24
N LEU A 498 22.02 11.43 -10.24
CA LEU A 498 21.01 11.31 -9.22
C LEU A 498 21.41 12.09 -7.97
N GLU A 499 20.52 13.00 -7.56
CA GLU A 499 20.56 13.73 -6.31
C GLU A 499 19.35 13.35 -5.45
N PRO A 500 19.46 13.40 -4.12
CA PRO A 500 18.30 13.18 -3.26
C PRO A 500 17.20 14.21 -3.56
N ILE A 501 15.98 13.71 -3.64
CA ILE A 501 14.80 14.58 -3.71
C ILE A 501 14.68 15.35 -2.41
N ARG A 502 14.41 16.64 -2.49
CA ARG A 502 14.16 17.52 -1.36
C ARG A 502 12.78 18.11 -1.49
N SER A 503 12.00 18.04 -0.42
CA SER A 503 10.66 18.60 -0.40
C SER A 503 10.42 19.50 0.79
N THR A 504 9.52 20.47 0.61
CA THR A 504 8.96 21.29 1.68
C THR A 504 7.47 21.35 1.47
N THR A 505 6.72 20.88 2.47
CA THR A 505 5.25 20.83 2.44
C THR A 505 4.68 21.79 3.47
N MET A 506 3.73 22.62 3.04
CA MET A 506 2.85 23.40 3.90
C MET A 506 1.44 22.82 3.78
N GLU A 507 0.75 22.67 4.88
CA GLU A 507 -0.60 22.12 4.93
C GLU A 507 -1.44 22.84 5.99
N VAL A 508 -2.71 23.06 5.68
CA VAL A 508 -3.74 23.47 6.62
C VAL A 508 -4.95 22.57 6.47
N GLY A 509 -5.64 22.26 7.56
CA GLY A 509 -6.81 21.38 7.47
C GLY A 509 -7.71 21.45 8.69
N THR A 510 -8.82 20.72 8.57
CA THR A 510 -9.79 20.54 9.65
C THR A 510 -10.28 19.10 9.70
N LYS A 511 -10.63 18.65 10.90
CA LYS A 511 -11.20 17.33 11.17
C LYS A 511 -12.38 17.50 12.11
N HIS A 512 -13.51 16.88 11.77
CA HIS A 512 -14.70 16.96 12.59
C HIS A 512 -15.44 15.64 12.61
N ALA A 513 -15.97 15.25 13.75
CA ALA A 513 -16.90 14.14 13.91
C ALA A 513 -18.02 14.56 14.86
N VAL A 514 -19.26 14.41 14.42
CA VAL A 514 -20.45 14.81 15.17
C VAL A 514 -21.55 13.77 15.04
N ALA A 515 -22.21 13.43 16.16
CA ALA A 515 -23.44 12.68 16.18
C ALA A 515 -24.64 13.63 16.32
N VAL A 516 -25.65 13.47 15.47
CA VAL A 516 -26.86 14.29 15.44
C VAL A 516 -28.04 13.44 15.87
N ARG A 517 -28.82 13.93 16.85
CA ARG A 517 -29.91 13.14 17.47
C ARG A 517 -31.19 13.09 16.64
N THR A 518 -31.39 14.06 15.76
CA THR A 518 -32.62 14.22 14.98
C THR A 518 -32.29 14.61 13.54
N GLY A 519 -33.22 14.36 12.60
CA GLY A 519 -33.07 14.71 11.20
C GLY A 519 -32.58 13.57 10.31
N LEU A 520 -32.26 13.88 9.08
CA LEU A 520 -31.79 12.92 8.07
C LEU A 520 -30.38 12.41 8.39
N VAL A 521 -29.48 13.28 8.83
CA VAL A 521 -28.09 12.93 9.19
C VAL A 521 -28.04 12.51 10.65
N ARG A 522 -27.55 11.31 10.92
CA ARG A 522 -27.39 10.73 12.27
C ARG A 522 -25.98 10.90 12.82
N ALA A 523 -24.99 10.75 11.97
CA ALA A 523 -23.60 11.04 12.30
C ALA A 523 -22.88 11.54 11.05
N LEU A 524 -21.93 12.44 11.26
CA LEU A 524 -21.09 13.02 10.21
C LEU A 524 -19.65 13.07 10.68
N ALA A 525 -18.75 12.54 9.88
CA ALA A 525 -17.31 12.74 10.03
C ALA A 525 -16.72 13.26 8.74
N TYR A 526 -15.88 14.28 8.82
CA TYR A 526 -15.17 14.80 7.66
C TYR A 526 -13.77 15.25 8.01
N ASP A 527 -12.89 15.18 7.04
CA ASP A 527 -11.58 15.83 7.04
C ASP A 527 -11.38 16.60 5.72
N VAL A 528 -10.75 17.77 5.83
CA VAL A 528 -10.36 18.59 4.69
C VAL A 528 -8.92 19.02 4.88
N ALA A 529 -8.10 18.85 3.85
CA ALA A 529 -6.70 19.30 3.84
C ALA A 529 -6.41 20.10 2.56
N LEU A 530 -5.75 21.22 2.73
CA LEU A 530 -5.19 22.07 1.68
C LEU A 530 -3.68 22.01 1.80
N TYR A 531 -2.97 21.67 0.74
CA TYR A 531 -1.51 21.55 0.79
C TYR A 531 -0.82 22.16 -0.41
N THR A 532 0.43 22.54 -0.19
CA THR A 532 1.39 22.88 -1.25
C THR A 532 2.76 22.30 -0.91
N THR A 533 3.36 21.62 -1.88
CA THR A 533 4.68 21.02 -1.77
C THR A 533 5.59 21.55 -2.87
N SER A 534 6.73 22.10 -2.48
CA SER A 534 7.83 22.40 -3.40
C SER A 534 8.82 21.26 -3.37
N VAL A 535 9.17 20.72 -4.54
CA VAL A 535 10.12 19.62 -4.70
C VAL A 535 11.28 20.09 -5.56
N THR A 536 12.49 19.78 -5.13
CA THR A 536 13.72 19.95 -5.93
C THR A 536 14.35 18.58 -6.15
N ASN A 537 15.07 18.43 -7.25
CA ASN A 537 15.72 17.18 -7.63
C ASN A 537 14.71 16.03 -7.82
N GLU A 538 13.57 16.30 -8.45
CA GLU A 538 12.58 15.25 -8.77
C GLU A 538 13.23 14.18 -9.64
N ILE A 539 13.13 12.91 -9.24
CA ILE A 539 13.66 11.79 -10.02
C ILE A 539 12.58 11.32 -10.99
N VAL A 540 12.94 11.25 -12.26
CA VAL A 540 12.05 10.85 -13.34
C VAL A 540 12.60 9.61 -14.03
N PRO A 541 11.79 8.54 -14.17
CA PRO A 541 12.15 7.38 -14.96
C PRO A 541 12.09 7.72 -16.46
N TYR A 542 13.01 7.18 -17.23
CA TYR A 542 13.11 7.35 -18.67
C TYR A 542 13.21 5.99 -19.38
N ARG A 543 12.77 5.91 -20.67
CA ARG A 543 12.67 4.68 -21.45
C ARG A 543 11.99 3.55 -20.67
N GLY A 544 10.74 3.78 -20.23
CA GLY A 544 9.98 2.80 -19.47
C GLY A 544 10.59 2.41 -18.13
N GLY A 545 11.43 3.28 -17.53
CA GLY A 545 12.10 3.02 -16.25
C GLY A 545 13.40 2.25 -16.34
N ARG A 546 14.03 2.22 -17.52
CA ARG A 546 15.35 1.59 -17.68
C ARG A 546 16.45 2.38 -16.98
N PHE A 547 16.34 3.68 -16.93
CA PHE A 547 17.18 4.55 -16.13
C PHE A 547 16.41 5.72 -15.57
N SER A 548 17.01 6.42 -14.64
CA SER A 548 16.41 7.55 -13.94
C SER A 548 17.42 8.70 -13.87
N PHE A 549 16.92 9.92 -13.87
CA PHE A 549 17.74 11.11 -13.67
C PHE A 549 16.96 12.16 -12.88
N THR A 550 17.67 13.15 -12.39
CA THR A 550 17.12 14.23 -11.60
C THR A 550 16.51 15.29 -12.53
N ALA A 551 15.19 15.48 -12.43
CA ALA A 551 14.48 16.58 -13.08
C ALA A 551 14.40 17.77 -12.13
N GLY A 552 14.69 18.95 -12.56
CA GLY A 552 14.73 20.21 -11.83
C GLY A 552 13.76 20.40 -10.64
N LYS A 553 12.75 21.30 -10.79
CA LYS A 553 11.84 21.67 -9.70
C LYS A 553 10.39 21.34 -10.05
N VAL A 554 9.64 20.87 -9.05
CA VAL A 554 8.20 20.57 -9.17
C VAL A 554 7.42 21.32 -8.09
N ARG A 555 6.24 21.79 -8.43
CA ARG A 555 5.25 22.26 -7.45
C ARG A 555 4.01 21.38 -7.51
N ARG A 556 3.60 20.89 -6.35
CA ARG A 556 2.39 20.09 -6.14
C ARG A 556 1.49 20.86 -5.16
N SER A 557 0.24 21.08 -5.53
CA SER A 557 -0.73 21.74 -4.65
C SER A 557 -2.08 21.04 -4.81
N GLY A 558 -2.84 20.91 -3.74
CA GLY A 558 -4.11 20.20 -3.81
C GLY A 558 -5.04 20.44 -2.64
N VAL A 559 -6.26 19.93 -2.83
CA VAL A 559 -7.35 19.88 -1.87
C VAL A 559 -7.76 18.43 -1.73
N GLU A 560 -7.88 17.94 -0.52
CA GLU A 560 -8.36 16.60 -0.19
C GLU A 560 -9.58 16.71 0.72
N ILE A 561 -10.61 15.92 0.46
CA ILE A 561 -11.86 15.89 1.23
C ILE A 561 -12.22 14.44 1.49
N GLY A 562 -12.31 14.05 2.75
CA GLY A 562 -12.90 12.80 3.22
C GLY A 562 -14.21 13.07 3.93
N LEU A 563 -15.23 12.25 3.65
CA LEU A 563 -16.56 12.36 4.24
C LEU A 563 -17.12 10.98 4.55
N THR A 564 -17.66 10.80 5.76
CA THR A 564 -18.52 9.68 6.11
C THR A 564 -19.77 10.22 6.77
N ALA A 565 -20.93 9.89 6.21
CA ALA A 565 -22.22 10.28 6.76
C ALA A 565 -23.10 9.05 6.99
N HIS A 566 -23.58 8.88 8.21
CA HIS A 566 -24.63 7.92 8.55
C HIS A 566 -25.97 8.65 8.52
N LEU A 567 -26.87 8.17 7.68
CA LEU A 567 -28.17 8.78 7.43
C LEU A 567 -29.28 7.92 8.07
N ALA A 568 -30.46 8.50 8.18
CA ALA A 568 -31.67 7.77 8.60
C ALA A 568 -31.96 6.62 7.62
N GLY A 569 -32.53 5.51 8.14
CA GLY A 569 -32.80 4.30 7.34
C GLY A 569 -31.58 3.43 7.10
N ASP A 570 -30.54 3.50 7.97
CA ASP A 570 -29.30 2.71 7.90
C ASP A 570 -28.57 2.85 6.56
N LEU A 571 -28.57 4.06 6.02
CA LEU A 571 -27.81 4.44 4.84
C LEU A 571 -26.48 5.06 5.26
N THR A 572 -25.38 4.60 4.71
CA THR A 572 -24.04 5.16 4.91
C THR A 572 -23.48 5.67 3.59
N LEU A 573 -23.13 6.94 3.55
CA LEU A 573 -22.40 7.58 2.46
C LEU A 573 -20.94 7.76 2.87
N GLN A 574 -20.01 7.31 2.02
CA GLN A 574 -18.58 7.57 2.15
C GLN A 574 -18.08 8.23 0.88
N SER A 575 -17.22 9.23 1.01
CA SER A 575 -16.64 9.93 -0.12
C SER A 575 -15.20 10.30 0.17
N ALA A 576 -14.34 10.11 -0.82
CA ALA A 576 -12.96 10.56 -0.85
C ALA A 576 -12.70 11.27 -2.17
N VAL A 577 -12.36 12.53 -2.12
CA VAL A 577 -12.13 13.36 -3.32
C VAL A 577 -10.84 14.13 -3.13
N ALA A 578 -10.03 14.17 -4.16
CA ALA A 578 -8.83 14.98 -4.20
C ALA A 578 -8.68 15.67 -5.56
N TRP A 579 -8.36 16.95 -5.52
CA TRP A 579 -7.92 17.73 -6.67
C TRP A 579 -6.50 18.20 -6.44
N SER A 580 -5.65 18.02 -7.44
CA SER A 580 -4.26 18.44 -7.35
C SER A 580 -3.76 19.04 -8.65
N ARG A 581 -2.86 19.99 -8.53
CA ARG A 581 -2.13 20.57 -9.64
C ARG A 581 -0.65 20.32 -9.45
N ASN A 582 -0.10 19.45 -10.29
CA ASN A 582 1.29 19.00 -10.24
C ASN A 582 2.00 19.47 -11.51
N ARG A 583 3.00 20.37 -11.39
CA ARG A 583 3.68 20.99 -12.53
C ARG A 583 5.18 21.05 -12.31
N TYR A 584 5.92 20.77 -13.37
CA TYR A 584 7.34 21.12 -13.43
C TYR A 584 7.48 22.63 -13.41
N ARG A 585 8.38 23.15 -12.58
CA ARG A 585 8.74 24.57 -12.49
C ARG A 585 10.03 24.89 -13.21
N ALA A 586 10.94 23.94 -13.25
CA ALA A 586 12.15 23.95 -14.04
C ALA A 586 12.49 22.50 -14.38
N TYR A 587 12.55 22.16 -15.64
CA TYR A 587 12.91 20.84 -16.10
C TYR A 587 13.51 20.91 -17.51
N LEU A 588 14.83 21.01 -17.55
CA LEU A 588 15.60 20.98 -18.77
C LEU A 588 16.25 19.61 -18.92
N VAL A 589 16.06 18.98 -20.06
CA VAL A 589 16.70 17.72 -20.45
C VAL A 589 17.61 18.01 -21.62
N ASP A 590 18.87 17.68 -21.49
CA ASP A 590 19.91 17.92 -22.48
C ASP A 590 20.45 16.63 -23.13
N SER A 591 21.48 16.78 -23.93
CA SER A 591 22.11 15.67 -24.64
C SER A 591 22.69 14.58 -23.73
N VAL A 592 23.12 14.93 -22.51
CA VAL A 592 23.64 13.97 -21.53
C VAL A 592 22.52 13.02 -21.07
N HIS A 593 21.33 13.57 -20.79
CA HIS A 593 20.18 12.79 -20.37
C HIS A 593 19.60 11.91 -21.47
N TYR A 594 19.59 12.40 -22.71
CA TYR A 594 19.08 11.65 -23.85
C TYR A 594 20.11 10.72 -24.49
N GLY A 595 21.40 10.93 -24.24
CA GLY A 595 22.48 10.26 -24.97
C GLY A 595 22.51 10.59 -26.49
N VAL A 596 21.93 11.74 -26.86
CA VAL A 596 21.86 12.22 -28.26
C VAL A 596 22.50 13.60 -28.33
N PRO A 597 23.59 13.76 -29.04
CA PRO A 597 24.27 15.05 -29.18
C PRO A 597 23.34 16.15 -29.68
N GLY A 598 23.35 17.32 -29.00
CA GLY A 598 22.53 18.47 -29.36
C GLY A 598 21.03 18.39 -28.95
N ALA A 599 20.57 17.27 -28.36
CA ALA A 599 19.21 17.19 -27.87
C ALA A 599 19.00 18.13 -26.67
N LEU A 600 17.94 18.94 -26.76
CA LEU A 600 17.53 19.85 -25.69
C LEU A 600 16.01 19.90 -25.65
N ALA A 601 15.41 19.73 -24.47
CA ALA A 601 13.98 19.88 -24.26
C ALA A 601 13.71 20.56 -22.92
N ASP A 602 12.85 21.56 -22.92
CA ASP A 602 12.35 22.23 -21.71
C ASP A 602 10.90 21.79 -21.47
N TYR A 603 10.68 21.12 -20.34
CA TYR A 603 9.36 20.67 -19.89
C TYR A 603 8.77 21.54 -18.77
N ALA A 604 9.33 22.72 -18.49
CA ALA A 604 8.77 23.65 -17.54
C ALA A 604 7.31 24.01 -17.90
N GLY A 605 6.43 24.01 -16.90
CA GLY A 605 4.99 24.22 -17.08
C GLY A 605 4.18 22.94 -17.36
N ASN A 606 4.80 21.87 -17.85
CA ASN A 606 4.14 20.61 -18.13
C ASN A 606 3.62 19.93 -16.85
N ARG A 607 2.64 19.05 -17.01
CA ARG A 607 2.11 18.21 -15.93
C ARG A 607 3.14 17.13 -15.56
N VAL A 608 3.25 16.86 -14.26
CA VAL A 608 4.07 15.77 -13.78
C VAL A 608 3.46 14.44 -14.25
N VAL A 609 4.29 13.59 -14.83
CA VAL A 609 3.85 12.30 -15.39
C VAL A 609 3.26 11.37 -14.33
N GLY A 610 2.28 10.58 -14.71
CA GLY A 610 1.67 9.55 -13.88
C GLY A 610 0.77 10.08 -12.76
N VAL A 611 0.47 11.40 -12.72
CA VAL A 611 -0.37 12.00 -11.66
C VAL A 611 -1.59 12.66 -12.29
N PRO A 612 -2.83 12.15 -12.07
CA PRO A 612 -4.06 12.80 -12.48
C PRO A 612 -4.33 14.07 -11.65
N ASP A 613 -5.06 15.03 -12.23
CA ASP A 613 -5.47 16.25 -11.51
C ASP A 613 -6.61 15.98 -10.52
N ALA A 614 -7.43 14.94 -10.73
CA ALA A 614 -8.51 14.56 -9.83
C ALA A 614 -8.56 13.05 -9.61
N VAL A 615 -8.81 12.65 -8.38
CA VAL A 615 -9.09 11.27 -7.97
C VAL A 615 -10.28 11.30 -7.04
N TYR A 616 -11.21 10.38 -7.23
CA TYR A 616 -12.41 10.31 -6.40
C TYR A 616 -12.89 8.89 -6.19
N ALA A 617 -13.50 8.68 -5.03
CA ALA A 617 -14.26 7.48 -4.73
C ALA A 617 -15.48 7.86 -3.88
N VAL A 618 -16.62 7.25 -4.18
CA VAL A 618 -17.86 7.43 -3.46
C VAL A 618 -18.49 6.06 -3.26
N SER A 619 -18.96 5.76 -2.06
CA SER A 619 -19.77 4.56 -1.82
C SER A 619 -21.03 4.89 -1.05
N VAL A 620 -22.11 4.20 -1.40
CA VAL A 620 -23.38 4.22 -0.68
C VAL A 620 -23.68 2.80 -0.25
N THR A 621 -23.82 2.60 1.05
CA THR A 621 -24.20 1.30 1.64
C THR A 621 -25.57 1.45 2.32
N HIS A 622 -26.48 0.56 1.98
CA HIS A 622 -27.80 0.46 2.60
C HIS A 622 -27.94 -0.90 3.29
N ALA A 623 -28.25 -0.90 4.58
CA ALA A 623 -28.54 -2.08 5.40
C ALA A 623 -29.97 -1.98 5.92
N PRO A 624 -31.00 -2.39 5.13
CA PRO A 624 -32.40 -2.15 5.47
C PRO A 624 -32.76 -2.81 6.80
N PRO A 625 -33.43 -2.09 7.73
CA PRO A 625 -33.71 -2.58 9.08
C PRO A 625 -34.53 -3.89 9.10
N PHE A 626 -35.40 -4.07 8.09
CA PHE A 626 -36.27 -5.24 7.97
C PHE A 626 -35.55 -6.49 7.42
N ALA A 627 -34.37 -6.34 6.82
CA ALA A 627 -33.61 -7.39 6.19
C ALA A 627 -32.21 -7.56 6.79
N ARG A 628 -31.95 -7.02 7.97
CA ARG A 628 -30.66 -7.21 8.65
C ARG A 628 -30.38 -8.70 8.86
N PRO A 629 -29.14 -9.14 8.60
CA PRO A 629 -27.88 -8.41 8.37
C PRO A 629 -27.54 -8.18 6.88
N VAL A 630 -28.50 -8.23 5.98
CA VAL A 630 -28.26 -8.02 4.52
C VAL A 630 -27.93 -6.55 4.26
N SER A 631 -26.93 -6.30 3.46
CA SER A 631 -26.58 -4.97 2.97
C SER A 631 -26.33 -4.95 1.47
N VAL A 632 -26.59 -3.80 0.85
CA VAL A 632 -26.28 -3.48 -0.55
C VAL A 632 -25.35 -2.30 -0.57
N ARG A 633 -24.22 -2.42 -1.30
CA ARG A 633 -23.23 -1.36 -1.46
C ARG A 633 -23.01 -1.08 -2.93
N LEU A 634 -23.16 0.18 -3.32
CA LEU A 634 -22.73 0.70 -4.61
C LEU A 634 -21.50 1.58 -4.38
N ALA A 635 -20.39 1.26 -5.04
CA ALA A 635 -19.16 2.02 -4.95
C ALA A 635 -18.73 2.47 -6.34
N VAL A 636 -18.35 3.73 -6.48
CA VAL A 636 -17.82 4.32 -7.71
C VAL A 636 -16.45 4.89 -7.40
N GLN A 637 -15.45 4.57 -8.21
CA GLN A 637 -14.12 5.14 -8.14
C GLN A 637 -13.65 5.59 -9.52
N GLY A 638 -12.80 6.61 -9.56
CA GLY A 638 -12.30 7.11 -10.81
C GLY A 638 -11.22 8.17 -10.68
N MET A 639 -10.67 8.55 -11.80
CA MET A 639 -9.65 9.58 -11.91
C MET A 639 -9.75 10.34 -13.23
N SER A 640 -9.23 11.56 -13.23
CA SER A 640 -9.08 12.34 -14.46
C SER A 640 -7.93 11.80 -15.33
N ARG A 641 -7.83 12.28 -16.57
CA ARG A 641 -6.69 11.97 -17.44
C ARG A 641 -5.36 12.38 -16.82
N PHE A 642 -4.31 11.64 -17.15
CA PHE A 642 -2.92 11.98 -16.86
C PHE A 642 -2.03 11.75 -18.08
N TYR A 643 -0.75 12.10 -18.00
CA TYR A 643 0.20 11.88 -19.08
C TYR A 643 1.24 10.86 -18.67
N ALA A 644 1.67 10.04 -19.65
CA ALA A 644 2.70 9.04 -19.47
C ALA A 644 4.10 9.53 -19.85
N ASP A 645 4.22 10.67 -20.52
CA ASP A 645 5.48 11.27 -20.92
C ASP A 645 5.64 12.72 -20.46
N ASP A 646 6.88 13.17 -20.26
CA ASP A 646 7.19 14.53 -19.79
C ASP A 646 6.82 15.61 -20.80
N ALA A 647 6.79 15.28 -22.09
CA ALA A 647 6.31 16.18 -23.14
C ALA A 647 4.79 16.39 -23.09
N ASN A 648 4.05 15.59 -22.33
CA ASN A 648 2.60 15.57 -22.23
C ASN A 648 1.89 15.24 -23.56
N THR A 649 2.50 14.40 -24.39
CA THR A 649 1.96 13.95 -25.68
C THR A 649 1.23 12.61 -25.57
N VAL A 650 1.66 11.71 -24.66
CA VAL A 650 1.05 10.40 -24.43
C VAL A 650 0.01 10.50 -23.34
N ALA A 651 -1.24 10.77 -23.72
CA ALA A 651 -2.36 10.91 -22.78
C ALA A 651 -2.94 9.54 -22.39
N VAL A 652 -3.18 9.35 -21.10
CA VAL A 652 -3.96 8.25 -20.53
C VAL A 652 -5.34 8.81 -20.17
N PRO A 653 -6.43 8.35 -20.80
CA PRO A 653 -7.78 8.85 -20.55
C PRO A 653 -8.19 8.67 -19.08
N GLY A 654 -8.99 9.59 -18.56
CA GLY A 654 -9.68 9.43 -17.29
C GLY A 654 -10.75 8.34 -17.37
N TRP A 655 -11.13 7.78 -16.23
CA TRP A 655 -12.11 6.72 -16.15
C TRP A 655 -12.90 6.76 -14.84
N ALA A 656 -14.05 6.08 -14.85
CA ALA A 656 -14.86 5.77 -13.67
C ALA A 656 -15.37 4.33 -13.75
N VAL A 657 -15.30 3.62 -12.65
CA VAL A 657 -15.75 2.23 -12.52
C VAL A 657 -16.69 2.13 -11.31
N ALA A 658 -17.80 1.42 -11.49
CA ALA A 658 -18.79 1.16 -10.47
C ALA A 658 -18.78 -0.32 -10.08
N ASN A 659 -18.88 -0.62 -8.77
CA ASN A 659 -18.96 -1.95 -8.21
C ASN A 659 -20.24 -2.07 -7.38
N LEU A 660 -20.95 -3.20 -7.50
CA LEU A 660 -22.15 -3.50 -6.73
C LEU A 660 -21.93 -4.74 -5.88
N THR A 661 -22.11 -4.61 -4.56
CA THR A 661 -22.00 -5.70 -3.59
C THR A 661 -23.34 -5.94 -2.90
N LEU A 662 -23.72 -7.21 -2.79
CA LEU A 662 -24.82 -7.71 -1.96
C LEU A 662 -24.24 -8.73 -0.99
N GLY A 663 -24.53 -8.62 0.30
CA GLY A 663 -24.04 -9.61 1.26
C GLY A 663 -24.45 -9.38 2.69
N LEU A 664 -23.88 -10.17 3.58
CA LEU A 664 -24.05 -10.12 5.01
C LEU A 664 -22.93 -9.26 5.60
N ASP A 665 -23.21 -8.00 5.93
CA ASP A 665 -22.24 -7.06 6.52
C ASP A 665 -21.83 -7.46 7.95
N ARG A 666 -22.64 -8.29 8.60
CA ARG A 666 -22.35 -8.88 9.91
C ARG A 666 -22.50 -10.40 9.86
N PRO A 667 -21.66 -11.14 10.59
CA PRO A 667 -21.84 -12.58 10.73
C PRO A 667 -23.22 -12.93 11.30
N VAL A 668 -23.86 -13.94 10.73
CA VAL A 668 -25.14 -14.49 11.17
C VAL A 668 -24.89 -15.73 11.99
N ALA A 669 -25.29 -15.72 13.27
CA ALA A 669 -25.22 -16.90 14.12
C ALA A 669 -26.18 -18.00 13.62
N VAL A 670 -25.65 -19.21 13.36
CA VAL A 670 -26.40 -20.37 12.91
C VAL A 670 -26.55 -21.47 13.97
N GLY A 671 -26.04 -21.21 15.18
CA GLY A 671 -26.09 -22.12 16.34
C GLY A 671 -24.71 -22.64 16.76
N ALA A 672 -24.61 -23.21 17.95
CA ALA A 672 -23.38 -23.82 18.52
C ALA A 672 -22.13 -22.90 18.48
N GLY A 673 -22.29 -21.58 18.62
CA GLY A 673 -21.19 -20.61 18.51
C GLY A 673 -20.66 -20.40 17.09
N VAL A 674 -21.34 -20.94 16.08
CA VAL A 674 -20.98 -20.81 14.67
C VAL A 674 -21.71 -19.65 14.03
N ALA A 675 -20.97 -18.83 13.27
CA ALA A 675 -21.52 -17.73 12.50
C ALA A 675 -21.06 -17.80 11.04
N VAL A 676 -21.94 -17.39 10.13
CA VAL A 676 -21.71 -17.36 8.69
C VAL A 676 -21.76 -15.93 8.18
N ARG A 677 -20.87 -15.57 7.27
CA ARG A 677 -20.90 -14.34 6.50
C ARG A 677 -20.64 -14.64 5.03
N GLY A 678 -21.00 -13.73 4.14
CA GLY A 678 -20.72 -13.91 2.72
C GLY A 678 -21.20 -12.72 1.91
N PHE A 679 -20.71 -12.65 0.68
CA PHE A 679 -21.11 -11.60 -0.25
C PHE A 679 -21.01 -12.06 -1.71
N VAL A 680 -21.71 -11.36 -2.54
CA VAL A 680 -21.59 -11.40 -4.01
C VAL A 680 -21.29 -9.99 -4.47
N THR A 681 -20.20 -9.82 -5.22
CA THR A 681 -19.81 -8.51 -5.79
C THR A 681 -19.71 -8.62 -7.31
N LEU A 682 -20.29 -7.66 -7.99
CA LEU A 682 -20.10 -7.43 -9.42
C LEU A 682 -19.16 -6.23 -9.58
N ASP A 683 -17.88 -6.54 -9.79
CA ASP A 683 -16.86 -5.52 -10.08
C ASP A 683 -17.02 -5.03 -11.52
N ASN A 684 -16.76 -3.74 -11.71
CA ASN A 684 -16.91 -3.05 -13.00
C ASN A 684 -18.28 -3.32 -13.63
N LEU A 685 -19.33 -2.96 -12.90
CA LEU A 685 -20.75 -3.21 -13.19
C LEU A 685 -21.12 -2.92 -14.66
N PHE A 686 -20.58 -1.86 -15.24
CA PHE A 686 -20.91 -1.40 -16.59
C PHE A 686 -19.91 -1.91 -17.65
N ASP A 687 -18.96 -2.78 -17.28
CA ASP A 687 -17.90 -3.28 -18.16
C ASP A 687 -17.11 -2.16 -18.85
N THR A 688 -16.84 -1.10 -18.11
CA THR A 688 -16.10 0.08 -18.62
C THR A 688 -14.69 -0.36 -19.01
N ARG A 689 -14.29 -0.08 -20.25
CA ARG A 689 -12.92 -0.25 -20.72
C ARG A 689 -12.09 0.94 -20.27
N TYR A 690 -11.00 0.69 -19.54
CA TYR A 690 -10.14 1.73 -19.01
C TYR A 690 -8.67 1.29 -18.97
N LEU A 691 -7.79 2.26 -18.77
CA LEU A 691 -6.36 2.02 -18.55
C LEU A 691 -6.05 2.15 -17.08
N ALA A 692 -5.66 1.04 -16.45
CA ALA A 692 -5.33 1.00 -15.03
C ALA A 692 -4.01 1.72 -14.75
N SER A 693 -3.03 1.60 -15.64
CA SER A 693 -1.69 2.17 -15.48
C SER A 693 -1.06 2.48 -16.84
N ALA A 694 0.09 3.13 -16.80
CA ALA A 694 0.94 3.32 -17.96
C ALA A 694 2.42 3.30 -17.57
N PHE A 695 3.28 2.89 -18.48
CA PHE A 695 4.72 3.04 -18.36
C PHE A 695 5.10 4.50 -18.58
N LEU A 696 5.90 5.06 -17.66
CA LEU A 696 6.32 6.46 -17.75
C LEU A 696 7.50 6.61 -18.71
N ASN A 697 7.45 7.68 -19.52
CA ASN A 697 8.41 7.93 -20.59
C ASN A 697 8.68 6.63 -21.36
N PRO A 698 7.65 6.03 -21.97
CA PRO A 698 7.70 4.68 -22.50
C PRO A 698 8.66 4.55 -23.67
N ASP A 699 9.04 3.32 -23.98
CA ASP A 699 9.69 3.02 -25.24
C ASP A 699 8.78 3.36 -26.42
N VAL A 700 9.39 3.89 -27.47
CA VAL A 700 8.71 4.19 -28.74
C VAL A 700 9.25 3.22 -29.78
N VAL A 701 8.36 2.37 -30.31
CA VAL A 701 8.70 1.38 -31.34
C VAL A 701 8.03 1.81 -32.65
N ALA A 702 8.83 2.03 -33.69
CA ALA A 702 8.36 2.53 -34.99
C ALA A 702 7.46 3.76 -34.87
N GLY A 703 7.83 4.72 -34.00
CA GLY A 703 7.07 5.94 -33.77
C GLY A 703 5.84 5.80 -32.83
N VAL A 704 5.56 4.58 -32.32
CA VAL A 704 4.37 4.32 -31.49
C VAL A 704 4.77 4.05 -30.03
N PRO A 705 4.22 4.77 -29.06
CA PRO A 705 4.46 4.52 -27.64
C PRO A 705 3.91 3.15 -27.19
N VAL A 706 4.72 2.38 -26.47
CA VAL A 706 4.33 1.10 -25.84
C VAL A 706 4.19 1.33 -24.34
N ALA A 707 3.03 1.85 -23.94
CA ALA A 707 2.84 2.41 -22.61
C ALA A 707 1.71 1.80 -21.80
N PHE A 708 0.66 1.29 -22.42
CA PHE A 708 -0.65 1.17 -21.81
C PHE A 708 -0.88 -0.18 -21.14
N GLU A 709 -1.47 -0.16 -19.95
CA GLU A 709 -1.92 -1.33 -19.21
C GLU A 709 -3.44 -1.27 -19.02
N PRO A 710 -4.19 -2.12 -19.76
CA PRO A 710 -5.65 -2.17 -19.63
C PRO A 710 -6.10 -2.62 -18.24
N GLY A 711 -7.14 -1.98 -17.72
CA GLY A 711 -7.77 -2.31 -16.44
C GLY A 711 -8.65 -3.57 -16.51
N LEU A 712 -9.06 -4.04 -15.34
CA LEU A 712 -9.83 -5.25 -15.17
C LEU A 712 -11.25 -5.08 -15.74
N PRO A 713 -11.72 -5.98 -16.64
CA PRO A 713 -13.10 -5.95 -17.11
C PRO A 713 -14.08 -6.41 -16.02
N ARG A 714 -15.37 -6.41 -16.31
CA ARG A 714 -16.40 -6.89 -15.41
C ARG A 714 -16.12 -8.30 -14.94
N ARG A 715 -16.23 -8.52 -13.63
CA ARG A 715 -16.12 -9.85 -13.01
C ARG A 715 -17.10 -10.02 -11.86
N LEU A 716 -17.48 -11.27 -11.61
CA LEU A 716 -18.24 -11.68 -10.44
C LEU A 716 -17.28 -12.21 -9.37
N LEU A 717 -17.51 -11.85 -8.12
CA LEU A 717 -16.87 -12.42 -6.93
C LEU A 717 -17.94 -12.99 -6.01
N ILE A 718 -17.68 -14.17 -5.46
CA ILE A 718 -18.56 -14.82 -4.46
C ILE A 718 -17.67 -15.26 -3.31
N SER A 719 -17.99 -14.83 -2.09
CA SER A 719 -17.28 -15.19 -0.86
C SER A 719 -18.24 -15.79 0.17
N VAL A 720 -17.79 -16.82 0.85
CA VAL A 720 -18.47 -17.43 1.99
C VAL A 720 -17.46 -17.70 3.08
N GLY A 721 -17.76 -17.26 4.28
CA GLY A 721 -16.94 -17.47 5.48
C GLY A 721 -17.76 -18.07 6.61
N VAL A 722 -17.12 -18.95 7.36
CA VAL A 722 -17.65 -19.56 8.58
C VAL A 722 -16.68 -19.28 9.71
N SER A 723 -17.18 -18.82 10.83
CA SER A 723 -16.39 -18.58 12.04
C SER A 723 -17.05 -19.21 13.25
N ARG A 724 -16.24 -19.53 14.26
CA ARG A 724 -16.66 -20.03 15.56
C ARG A 724 -15.93 -19.23 16.65
N ASP A 725 -16.70 -18.76 17.65
CA ASP A 725 -16.21 -18.07 18.85
C ASP A 725 -16.20 -19.02 20.04
#